data_dce37d83dbd8e7b707042bd320fa5a90
#
_entry.id   dce37d83dbd8e7b707042bd320fa5a90
#
_cell.length_a   1.000
_cell.length_b   1.000
_cell.length_c   1.000
_cell.angle_alpha   90.00
_cell.angle_beta   90.00
_cell.angle_gamma   90.00
#
_symmetry.space_group_name_H-M   'P 1'
#
loop_
_entity.id
_entity.type
_entity.pdbx_description
1 polymer ?
#
loop_
_entity_poly.entity_id
_entity_poly.type
_entity_poly.pdbx_seq_one_letter_code
_entity_poly.pdbx_strand_id
1 'polypeptide(L)'
;MAQSLPLIPQPKVLQKQEGSFVLSAATAIRFDRQLSVETAILADKIERLTGEKTRSVAEELRIMLSSEIALDLDSSLALKPGGYEMTVAPRGVKITGKDVAGAFAGIQTLLQLLPAAAPMAEKSVSLPALKISDEPEYGWRGMHLDCGRHFYPIEELKKFIDQMAFHKLNVFHWHLTEDQGWRIEIKKYPKLTAVGAFRDSTPPYGNRNSDDGKRYGGFYTQEQIKQLVAYASARHITIVPEIELPGHAAAAIAAYPQFGNTDIPGYNPKVMTRWGVHPYVFAPKEETFRFLEDILTEVCDLFPSKFIHIGGDEAPKSQWNQSKFAKEVMQREGLKNADELQSYFIRRIEKFLASKNRSLVGWDEIQEGGLPKSATMMVWRDLKWAQHALDLGNNVVMAPNAYAYLDHYQRPVGEELSKGAEFEAIGGFLPVSKLYGYDPASVARNEKERKQILGVQGQLWTEYMKDWKKVEYMAFPRIAALAEIAWLPKDKKNYEDFRVRLDGVMKFYDALGINRAVPLDPPQKKTKDGSVIETSLNVHADHAIEFAYDGRANTFFWAGRELKKDDHITLRLKSPLTAVARVTVQTGGKASQNGDRLEKGELQYSVDGSTWIKVADFSEGKASGSIPAQSKALRVLVTAPQKFWLIVHEMTIE
;
A
#
# COMPACT_ATOMS: atom_id res chain seq x y z
N MET A 1 4.77 -23.41 -22.20
CA MET A 1 4.57 -21.97 -22.04
C MET A 1 5.92 -21.33 -21.71
N ALA A 2 6.33 -20.29 -22.43
CA ALA A 2 7.58 -19.60 -22.10
C ALA A 2 7.46 -19.00 -20.69
N GLN A 3 8.43 -19.31 -19.83
CA GLN A 3 8.44 -18.84 -18.45
C GLN A 3 8.37 -17.31 -18.41
N SER A 4 7.42 -16.75 -17.66
CA SER A 4 7.31 -15.32 -17.43
C SER A 4 8.52 -14.82 -16.64
N LEU A 5 9.09 -13.67 -17.02
CA LEU A 5 10.22 -13.07 -16.30
C LEU A 5 9.74 -12.46 -14.98
N PRO A 6 10.49 -12.58 -13.87
CA PRO A 6 10.06 -12.09 -12.56
C PRO A 6 10.25 -10.56 -12.41
N LEU A 7 9.76 -9.78 -13.37
CA LEU A 7 9.91 -8.33 -13.37
C LEU A 7 8.69 -7.64 -12.75
N ILE A 8 8.86 -7.01 -11.61
CA ILE A 8 7.85 -6.18 -10.93
C ILE A 8 8.50 -4.90 -10.39
N PRO A 9 8.09 -3.72 -10.88
CA PRO A 9 7.08 -3.46 -11.91
C PRO A 9 7.42 -4.03 -13.28
N GLN A 10 6.37 -4.44 -14.02
CA GLN A 10 6.54 -4.86 -15.40
C GLN A 10 7.03 -3.67 -16.26
N PRO A 11 8.03 -3.85 -17.14
CA PRO A 11 8.40 -2.80 -18.09
C PRO A 11 7.25 -2.47 -19.06
N LYS A 12 7.12 -1.19 -19.39
CA LYS A 12 6.09 -0.67 -20.29
C LYS A 12 6.15 -1.31 -21.68
N VAL A 13 7.36 -1.54 -22.18
CA VAL A 13 7.64 -2.28 -23.41
C VAL A 13 8.75 -3.30 -23.15
N LEU A 14 8.49 -4.57 -23.43
CA LEU A 14 9.45 -5.65 -23.35
C LEU A 14 9.34 -6.54 -24.59
N GLN A 15 10.45 -6.74 -25.28
CA GLN A 15 10.57 -7.58 -26.46
C GLN A 15 11.65 -8.65 -26.22
N LYS A 16 11.25 -9.93 -26.19
CA LYS A 16 12.21 -11.04 -26.14
C LYS A 16 12.96 -11.13 -27.47
N GLN A 17 14.24 -11.44 -27.40
CA GLN A 17 15.14 -11.65 -28.54
C GLN A 17 15.69 -13.07 -28.49
N GLU A 18 16.30 -13.51 -29.58
CA GLU A 18 17.00 -14.81 -29.63
C GLU A 18 18.38 -14.71 -28.95
N GLY A 19 18.75 -15.78 -28.24
CA GLY A 19 20.03 -15.91 -27.58
C GLY A 19 20.00 -15.50 -26.11
N SER A 20 21.19 -15.44 -25.49
CA SER A 20 21.38 -15.10 -24.09
C SER A 20 22.74 -14.45 -23.88
N PHE A 21 22.85 -13.64 -22.84
CA PHE A 21 24.11 -13.10 -22.32
C PHE A 21 24.58 -13.93 -21.13
N VAL A 22 25.86 -14.29 -21.09
CA VAL A 22 26.45 -15.00 -19.95
C VAL A 22 27.22 -14.02 -19.08
N LEU A 23 26.66 -13.68 -17.93
CA LEU A 23 27.33 -12.92 -16.87
C LEU A 23 28.31 -13.84 -16.15
N SER A 24 29.57 -13.46 -16.06
CA SER A 24 30.63 -14.21 -15.39
C SER A 24 31.67 -13.26 -14.77
N ALA A 25 32.68 -13.79 -14.10
CA ALA A 25 33.81 -13.04 -13.57
C ALA A 25 34.57 -12.21 -14.63
N ALA A 26 34.51 -12.62 -15.90
CA ALA A 26 35.12 -11.87 -17.00
C ALA A 26 34.31 -10.65 -17.46
N THR A 27 33.07 -10.50 -16.98
CA THR A 27 32.18 -9.38 -17.32
C THR A 27 32.64 -8.14 -16.58
N ALA A 28 32.88 -7.06 -17.34
CA ALA A 28 33.21 -5.75 -16.77
C ALA A 28 32.02 -4.80 -16.83
N ILE A 29 31.97 -3.82 -15.95
CA ILE A 29 30.97 -2.74 -15.99
C ILE A 29 31.68 -1.50 -16.54
N ARG A 30 31.24 -1.03 -17.74
CA ARG A 30 31.62 0.27 -18.30
C ARG A 30 30.52 1.29 -17.94
N PHE A 31 30.88 2.46 -17.50
CA PHE A 31 29.90 3.41 -16.99
C PHE A 31 30.28 4.88 -17.27
N ASP A 32 29.27 5.72 -17.48
CA ASP A 32 29.39 7.18 -17.42
C ASP A 32 29.78 7.58 -15.97
N ARG A 33 30.72 8.50 -15.83
CA ARG A 33 31.22 8.94 -14.50
C ARG A 33 30.12 9.39 -13.53
N GLN A 34 29.04 9.96 -14.05
CA GLN A 34 27.89 10.36 -13.24
C GLN A 34 27.18 9.18 -12.58
N LEU A 35 27.39 7.95 -13.09
CA LEU A 35 26.79 6.68 -12.59
C LEU A 35 27.72 5.91 -11.64
N SER A 36 28.73 6.57 -11.05
CA SER A 36 29.71 5.90 -10.19
C SER A 36 29.08 5.22 -8.95
N VAL A 37 28.06 5.85 -8.33
CA VAL A 37 27.37 5.32 -7.15
C VAL A 37 26.51 4.11 -7.55
N GLU A 38 25.75 4.22 -8.62
CA GLU A 38 24.87 3.17 -9.16
C GLU A 38 25.68 1.97 -9.62
N THR A 39 26.84 2.24 -10.24
CA THR A 39 27.81 1.21 -10.64
C THR A 39 28.35 0.44 -9.45
N ALA A 40 28.71 1.12 -8.38
CA ALA A 40 29.18 0.46 -7.15
C ALA A 40 28.12 -0.46 -6.53
N ILE A 41 26.85 -0.02 -6.53
CA ILE A 41 25.72 -0.84 -6.07
C ILE A 41 25.54 -2.08 -6.94
N LEU A 42 25.58 -1.93 -8.27
CA LEU A 42 25.49 -3.07 -9.20
C LEU A 42 26.67 -4.04 -9.04
N ALA A 43 27.87 -3.53 -8.94
CA ALA A 43 29.09 -4.34 -8.77
C ALA A 43 29.05 -5.17 -7.48
N ASP A 44 28.66 -4.57 -6.35
CA ASP A 44 28.46 -5.28 -5.06
C ASP A 44 27.45 -6.42 -5.18
N LYS A 45 26.32 -6.19 -5.88
CA LYS A 45 25.31 -7.25 -6.08
C LYS A 45 25.81 -8.38 -6.97
N ILE A 46 26.53 -8.06 -8.06
CA ILE A 46 27.14 -9.07 -8.93
C ILE A 46 28.22 -9.87 -8.18
N GLU A 47 29.07 -9.19 -7.40
CA GLU A 47 30.12 -9.83 -6.59
C GLU A 47 29.50 -10.84 -5.59
N ARG A 48 28.42 -10.46 -4.90
CA ARG A 48 27.69 -11.38 -3.99
C ARG A 48 27.08 -12.59 -4.70
N LEU A 49 26.68 -12.43 -5.97
CA LEU A 49 26.08 -13.51 -6.75
C LEU A 49 27.12 -14.45 -7.35
N THR A 50 28.26 -13.92 -7.81
CA THR A 50 29.28 -14.69 -8.52
C THR A 50 30.43 -15.13 -7.62
N GLY A 51 30.59 -14.51 -6.43
CA GLY A 51 31.72 -14.70 -5.55
C GLY A 51 33.03 -14.08 -6.06
N GLU A 52 32.99 -13.33 -7.17
CA GLU A 52 34.15 -12.78 -7.85
C GLU A 52 34.02 -11.24 -7.97
N LYS A 53 35.14 -10.55 -7.73
CA LYS A 53 35.16 -9.07 -7.79
C LYS A 53 34.95 -8.56 -9.21
N THR A 54 33.94 -7.73 -9.39
CA THR A 54 33.58 -7.18 -10.69
C THR A 54 34.51 -6.02 -11.07
N ARG A 55 35.07 -6.04 -12.29
CA ARG A 55 35.86 -4.95 -12.83
C ARG A 55 34.94 -3.82 -13.31
N SER A 56 35.11 -2.61 -12.76
CA SER A 56 34.38 -1.42 -13.21
C SER A 56 35.36 -0.47 -13.91
N VAL A 57 34.96 0.08 -15.07
CA VAL A 57 35.83 0.93 -15.95
C VAL A 57 34.99 2.13 -16.38
N ALA A 58 35.51 3.34 -16.09
CA ALA A 58 34.91 4.58 -16.60
C ALA A 58 35.04 4.65 -18.14
N GLU A 59 33.99 5.14 -18.81
CA GLU A 59 33.86 5.13 -20.27
C GLU A 59 35.06 5.75 -21.02
N GLU A 60 35.64 6.76 -20.46
CA GLU A 60 36.79 7.53 -21.07
C GLU A 60 38.04 6.67 -21.35
N LEU A 61 38.14 5.49 -20.72
CA LEU A 61 39.34 4.63 -20.89
C LEU A 61 39.33 3.80 -22.20
N ARG A 62 38.25 3.86 -23.01
CA ARG A 62 38.12 3.22 -24.34
C ARG A 62 38.72 1.83 -24.47
N ILE A 63 38.54 0.98 -23.45
CA ILE A 63 39.05 -0.41 -23.45
C ILE A 63 38.02 -1.29 -24.19
N MET A 64 38.52 -2.05 -25.18
CA MET A 64 37.66 -3.10 -25.79
C MET A 64 37.45 -4.24 -24.80
N LEU A 65 36.20 -4.49 -24.41
CA LEU A 65 35.78 -5.54 -23.51
C LEU A 65 35.10 -6.67 -24.30
N SER A 66 35.45 -7.89 -23.99
CA SER A 66 34.86 -9.08 -24.64
C SER A 66 33.45 -9.40 -24.11
N SER A 67 33.15 -8.96 -22.89
CA SER A 67 31.86 -9.11 -22.20
C SER A 67 31.66 -7.90 -21.29
N GLU A 68 30.57 -7.14 -21.46
CA GLU A 68 30.35 -5.91 -20.70
C GLU A 68 28.90 -5.67 -20.31
N ILE A 69 28.73 -4.94 -19.20
CA ILE A 69 27.51 -4.21 -18.87
C ILE A 69 27.83 -2.73 -19.05
N ALA A 70 27.17 -2.08 -20.01
CA ALA A 70 27.35 -0.66 -20.28
C ALA A 70 26.24 0.16 -19.63
N LEU A 71 26.62 1.16 -18.83
CA LEU A 71 25.73 2.09 -18.15
C LEU A 71 25.94 3.49 -18.72
N ASP A 72 25.00 3.98 -19.49
CA ASP A 72 25.08 5.25 -20.21
C ASP A 72 23.96 6.21 -19.80
N LEU A 73 24.16 7.51 -20.05
CA LEU A 73 23.14 8.54 -19.91
C LEU A 73 22.84 9.18 -21.26
N ASP A 74 21.55 9.39 -21.55
CA ASP A 74 21.11 10.13 -22.72
C ASP A 74 19.86 10.95 -22.41
N SER A 75 20.06 12.23 -22.11
CA SER A 75 18.94 13.15 -21.81
C SER A 75 18.01 13.42 -22.98
N SER A 76 18.39 13.00 -24.20
CA SER A 76 17.56 13.15 -25.41
C SER A 76 16.51 12.05 -25.58
N LEU A 77 16.57 10.95 -24.79
CA LEU A 77 15.57 9.88 -24.84
C LEU A 77 14.15 10.46 -24.73
N ALA A 78 13.24 10.01 -25.60
CA ALA A 78 11.84 10.40 -25.58
C ALA A 78 11.05 9.69 -24.48
N LEU A 79 11.56 9.74 -23.23
CA LEU A 79 11.01 9.12 -22.03
C LEU A 79 10.75 10.18 -20.95
N LYS A 80 9.87 9.87 -19.99
CA LYS A 80 9.69 10.68 -18.76
C LYS A 80 10.96 10.62 -17.89
N PRO A 81 11.18 11.58 -16.95
CA PRO A 81 12.22 11.46 -15.93
C PRO A 81 12.12 10.12 -15.19
N GLY A 82 13.27 9.48 -14.94
CA GLY A 82 13.34 8.13 -14.36
C GLY A 82 13.14 7.00 -15.38
N GLY A 83 12.97 7.31 -16.66
CA GLY A 83 12.87 6.33 -17.75
C GLY A 83 14.24 5.82 -18.24
N TYR A 84 14.24 4.65 -18.85
CA TYR A 84 15.45 3.99 -19.36
C TYR A 84 15.14 3.08 -20.55
N GLU A 85 16.19 2.80 -21.31
CA GLU A 85 16.23 1.71 -22.28
C GLU A 85 17.24 0.65 -21.83
N MET A 86 16.93 -0.62 -22.06
CA MET A 86 17.85 -1.72 -21.80
C MET A 86 17.85 -2.72 -22.96
N THR A 87 19.04 -3.15 -23.34
CA THR A 87 19.26 -4.24 -24.30
C THR A 87 20.14 -5.30 -23.68
N VAL A 88 19.65 -6.55 -23.63
CA VAL A 88 20.44 -7.73 -23.33
C VAL A 88 20.71 -8.46 -24.63
N ALA A 89 21.98 -8.61 -25.02
CA ALA A 89 22.42 -9.27 -26.24
C ALA A 89 23.58 -10.24 -25.93
N PRO A 90 23.92 -11.21 -26.78
CA PRO A 90 24.96 -12.21 -26.47
C PRO A 90 26.34 -11.63 -26.10
N ARG A 91 26.64 -10.40 -26.51
CA ARG A 91 27.92 -9.74 -26.22
C ARG A 91 27.90 -8.85 -25.00
N GLY A 92 26.73 -8.51 -24.45
CA GLY A 92 26.64 -7.61 -23.30
C GLY A 92 25.24 -7.14 -22.98
N VAL A 93 25.17 -6.36 -21.90
CA VAL A 93 23.99 -5.63 -21.48
C VAL A 93 24.27 -4.14 -21.64
N LYS A 94 23.34 -3.42 -22.25
CA LYS A 94 23.38 -1.96 -22.30
C LYS A 94 22.16 -1.38 -21.59
N ILE A 95 22.39 -0.47 -20.64
CA ILE A 95 21.36 0.32 -19.97
C ILE A 95 21.64 1.78 -20.25
N THR A 96 20.67 2.50 -20.82
CA THR A 96 20.76 3.93 -21.08
C THR A 96 19.64 4.63 -20.31
N GLY A 97 19.98 5.42 -19.31
CA GLY A 97 19.03 6.21 -18.53
C GLY A 97 18.75 7.57 -19.19
N LYS A 98 17.48 8.03 -19.16
CA LYS A 98 17.10 9.43 -19.44
C LYS A 98 17.85 10.40 -18.50
N ASP A 99 18.02 9.95 -17.28
CA ASP A 99 18.72 10.58 -16.17
C ASP A 99 19.30 9.50 -15.25
N VAL A 100 20.03 9.90 -14.21
CA VAL A 100 20.68 8.97 -13.27
C VAL A 100 19.66 8.04 -12.60
N ALA A 101 18.48 8.56 -12.24
CA ALA A 101 17.39 7.74 -11.64
C ALA A 101 16.86 6.71 -12.64
N GLY A 102 16.78 7.06 -13.93
CA GLY A 102 16.40 6.13 -15.00
C GLY A 102 17.42 5.00 -15.17
N ALA A 103 18.71 5.32 -15.20
CA ALA A 103 19.78 4.32 -15.25
C ALA A 103 19.70 3.37 -14.04
N PHE A 104 19.45 3.91 -12.84
CA PHE A 104 19.25 3.11 -11.62
C PHE A 104 18.03 2.21 -11.71
N ALA A 105 16.90 2.70 -12.26
CA ALA A 105 15.71 1.88 -12.49
C ALA A 105 16.00 0.72 -13.47
N GLY A 106 16.79 0.96 -14.50
CA GLY A 106 17.29 -0.08 -15.41
C GLY A 106 18.17 -1.12 -14.69
N ILE A 107 19.04 -0.67 -13.78
CA ILE A 107 19.85 -1.56 -12.93
C ILE A 107 18.94 -2.45 -12.07
N GLN A 108 17.86 -1.90 -11.45
CA GLN A 108 16.93 -2.71 -10.68
C GLN A 108 16.23 -3.77 -11.55
N THR A 109 15.91 -3.43 -12.80
CA THR A 109 15.37 -4.42 -13.74
C THR A 109 16.39 -5.51 -14.07
N LEU A 110 17.66 -5.17 -14.28
CA LEU A 110 18.72 -6.15 -14.49
C LEU A 110 18.88 -7.06 -13.27
N LEU A 111 18.84 -6.52 -12.06
CA LEU A 111 18.93 -7.30 -10.81
C LEU A 111 17.76 -8.28 -10.65
N GLN A 112 16.56 -7.94 -11.11
CA GLN A 112 15.40 -8.85 -11.11
C GLN A 112 15.51 -9.98 -12.18
N LEU A 113 16.33 -9.80 -13.20
CA LEU A 113 16.63 -10.85 -14.19
C LEU A 113 17.66 -11.86 -13.67
N LEU A 114 18.44 -11.51 -12.66
CA LEU A 114 19.40 -12.40 -12.02
C LEU A 114 18.68 -13.46 -11.16
N PRO A 115 19.29 -14.62 -10.89
CA PRO A 115 18.69 -15.60 -9.99
C PRO A 115 18.59 -15.05 -8.56
N ALA A 116 17.51 -15.40 -7.86
CA ALA A 116 17.24 -14.94 -6.49
C ALA A 116 18.31 -15.43 -5.48
N ALA A 117 18.92 -16.58 -5.72
CA ALA A 117 20.04 -17.11 -4.93
C ALA A 117 21.21 -17.46 -5.87
N ALA A 118 22.42 -17.23 -5.39
CA ALA A 118 23.63 -17.60 -6.13
C ALA A 118 23.65 -19.11 -6.37
N PRO A 119 23.85 -19.59 -7.61
CA PRO A 119 24.18 -20.97 -7.84
C PRO A 119 25.60 -21.19 -7.30
N MET A 120 25.71 -21.76 -6.10
CA MET A 120 27.01 -21.99 -5.42
C MET A 120 28.02 -22.81 -6.24
N ALA A 121 27.58 -23.49 -7.32
CA ALA A 121 28.41 -24.35 -8.17
C ALA A 121 28.77 -23.74 -9.54
N GLU A 122 28.00 -22.78 -10.05
CA GLU A 122 28.21 -22.19 -11.37
C GLU A 122 28.62 -20.69 -11.23
N LYS A 123 29.89 -20.41 -11.58
CA LYS A 123 30.44 -19.02 -11.56
C LYS A 123 29.87 -18.13 -12.69
N SER A 124 28.75 -18.51 -13.29
CA SER A 124 28.13 -17.76 -14.39
C SER A 124 26.61 -17.85 -14.38
N VAL A 125 25.97 -16.79 -14.89
CA VAL A 125 24.50 -16.63 -14.95
C VAL A 125 24.11 -16.30 -16.39
N SER A 126 23.16 -17.07 -16.96
CA SER A 126 22.61 -16.81 -18.28
C SER A 126 21.39 -15.91 -18.19
N LEU A 127 21.41 -14.77 -18.88
CA LEU A 127 20.31 -13.82 -18.99
C LEU A 127 19.69 -13.89 -20.38
N PRO A 128 18.37 -13.99 -20.52
CA PRO A 128 17.71 -14.04 -21.84
C PRO A 128 17.92 -12.72 -22.60
N ALA A 129 18.17 -12.83 -23.90
CA ALA A 129 18.26 -11.66 -24.75
C ALA A 129 16.91 -10.96 -24.88
N LEU A 130 16.90 -9.62 -24.71
CA LEU A 130 15.67 -8.80 -24.71
C LEU A 130 15.96 -7.33 -24.98
N LYS A 131 14.91 -6.58 -25.32
CA LYS A 131 14.90 -5.12 -25.36
C LYS A 131 13.79 -4.61 -24.48
N ILE A 132 14.08 -3.56 -23.70
CA ILE A 132 13.13 -2.85 -22.84
C ILE A 132 13.19 -1.36 -23.17
N SER A 133 12.02 -0.71 -23.20
CA SER A 133 11.86 0.74 -23.09
C SER A 133 10.84 0.99 -22.00
N ASP A 134 11.21 1.73 -20.96
CA ASP A 134 10.43 1.78 -19.72
C ASP A 134 10.51 3.17 -19.05
N GLU A 135 9.43 3.57 -18.42
CA GLU A 135 9.31 4.83 -17.71
C GLU A 135 8.19 4.79 -16.66
N PRO A 136 8.29 5.53 -15.55
CA PRO A 136 7.24 5.54 -14.53
C PRO A 136 5.99 6.30 -14.98
N GLU A 137 4.81 5.80 -14.58
CA GLU A 137 3.57 6.53 -14.77
C GLU A 137 3.48 7.74 -13.83
N TYR A 138 3.83 7.56 -12.54
CA TYR A 138 3.75 8.62 -11.53
C TYR A 138 5.12 9.03 -10.99
N GLY A 139 5.24 10.32 -10.67
CA GLY A 139 6.44 10.90 -10.04
C GLY A 139 6.58 10.53 -8.55
N TRP A 140 5.44 10.36 -7.83
CA TRP A 140 5.41 9.93 -6.44
C TRP A 140 5.02 8.46 -6.35
N ARG A 141 5.96 7.61 -5.95
CA ARG A 141 5.77 6.17 -5.74
C ARG A 141 6.23 5.85 -4.33
N GLY A 142 5.30 5.95 -3.38
CA GLY A 142 5.63 6.08 -1.96
C GLY A 142 5.37 4.84 -1.13
N MET A 143 6.18 4.71 -0.06
CA MET A 143 5.88 3.88 1.11
C MET A 143 6.04 4.72 2.37
N HIS A 144 5.07 4.59 3.27
CA HIS A 144 5.10 5.17 4.60
C HIS A 144 5.48 4.11 5.62
N LEU A 145 6.17 4.53 6.67
CA LEU A 145 6.41 3.71 7.87
C LEU A 145 6.28 4.56 9.13
N ASP A 146 5.37 4.16 10.00
CA ASP A 146 5.17 4.74 11.32
C ASP A 146 6.25 4.24 12.29
N CYS A 147 7.14 5.13 12.71
CA CYS A 147 8.11 4.89 13.77
C CYS A 147 7.67 5.51 15.11
N GLY A 148 6.57 6.23 15.14
CA GLY A 148 6.00 6.84 16.34
C GLY A 148 5.40 5.81 17.29
N ARG A 149 4.53 4.89 16.78
CA ARG A 149 3.91 3.84 17.60
C ARG A 149 4.93 2.77 17.99
N HIS A 150 5.75 2.30 17.01
CA HIS A 150 6.88 1.40 17.29
C HIS A 150 8.17 1.89 16.66
N PHE A 151 9.26 1.83 17.42
CA PHE A 151 10.59 2.27 16.99
C PHE A 151 11.35 1.12 16.33
N TYR A 152 12.00 1.37 15.20
CA TYR A 152 12.83 0.39 14.50
C TYR A 152 14.27 0.91 14.32
N PRO A 153 15.30 0.04 14.49
CA PRO A 153 16.69 0.43 14.26
C PRO A 153 16.96 0.86 12.81
N ILE A 154 17.95 1.75 12.63
CA ILE A 154 18.36 2.26 11.30
C ILE A 154 18.68 1.15 10.29
N GLU A 155 19.25 0.04 10.76
CA GLU A 155 19.63 -1.08 9.88
C GLU A 155 18.40 -1.76 9.27
N GLU A 156 17.27 -1.80 9.97
CA GLU A 156 16.01 -2.31 9.41
C GLU A 156 15.42 -1.33 8.38
N LEU A 157 15.53 -0.03 8.65
CA LEU A 157 15.11 1.00 7.68
C LEU A 157 15.94 0.97 6.39
N LYS A 158 17.25 0.69 6.48
CA LYS A 158 18.10 0.50 5.28
C LYS A 158 17.65 -0.71 4.45
N LYS A 159 17.28 -1.84 5.10
CA LYS A 159 16.72 -2.99 4.40
C LYS A 159 15.42 -2.63 3.68
N PHE A 160 14.55 -1.85 4.33
CA PHE A 160 13.31 -1.39 3.73
C PHE A 160 13.54 -0.51 2.50
N ILE A 161 14.49 0.42 2.59
CA ILE A 161 14.93 1.28 1.49
C ILE A 161 15.50 0.43 0.32
N ASP A 162 16.26 -0.63 0.61
CA ASP A 162 16.74 -1.57 -0.42
C ASP A 162 15.57 -2.24 -1.17
N GLN A 163 14.53 -2.65 -0.43
CA GLN A 163 13.35 -3.27 -1.05
C GLN A 163 12.48 -2.27 -1.82
N MET A 164 12.37 -1.04 -1.33
CA MET A 164 11.74 0.05 -2.08
C MET A 164 12.48 0.29 -3.41
N ALA A 165 13.80 0.37 -3.37
CA ALA A 165 14.64 0.53 -4.56
C ALA A 165 14.47 -0.63 -5.55
N PHE A 166 14.48 -1.88 -5.07
CA PHE A 166 14.26 -3.09 -5.88
C PHE A 166 12.96 -3.02 -6.67
N HIS A 167 11.92 -2.43 -6.07
CA HIS A 167 10.62 -2.20 -6.68
C HIS A 167 10.45 -0.83 -7.35
N LYS A 168 11.53 -0.06 -7.55
CA LYS A 168 11.52 1.27 -8.19
C LYS A 168 10.60 2.28 -7.50
N LEU A 169 10.32 2.12 -6.21
CA LEU A 169 9.69 3.14 -5.37
C LEU A 169 10.72 4.22 -5.04
N ASN A 170 10.28 5.50 -4.95
CA ASN A 170 11.20 6.62 -4.84
C ASN A 170 10.90 7.62 -3.72
N VAL A 171 9.87 7.38 -2.92
CA VAL A 171 9.52 8.24 -1.78
C VAL A 171 9.34 7.38 -0.53
N PHE A 172 10.17 7.62 0.48
CA PHE A 172 10.01 7.07 1.82
C PHE A 172 9.39 8.13 2.72
N HIS A 173 8.12 7.99 3.05
CA HIS A 173 7.41 8.83 4.01
C HIS A 173 7.70 8.31 5.42
N TRP A 174 8.51 9.03 6.17
CA TRP A 174 8.98 8.62 7.50
C TRP A 174 8.21 9.34 8.59
N HIS A 175 7.26 8.64 9.21
CA HIS A 175 6.44 9.16 10.29
C HIS A 175 7.21 9.11 11.61
N LEU A 176 7.67 10.27 12.08
CA LEU A 176 8.67 10.38 13.15
C LEU A 176 8.09 10.82 14.50
N THR A 177 6.86 11.31 14.54
CA THR A 177 6.30 11.87 15.77
C THR A 177 4.83 11.49 15.91
N GLU A 178 4.44 11.15 17.16
CA GLU A 178 3.12 10.65 17.46
C GLU A 178 2.80 10.84 18.96
N ASP A 179 1.56 10.67 19.38
CA ASP A 179 1.12 10.72 20.78
C ASP A 179 1.90 9.75 21.69
N GLN A 180 2.31 8.60 21.13
CA GLN A 180 3.01 7.53 21.86
C GLN A 180 4.52 7.61 21.76
N GLY A 181 5.08 8.55 20.99
CA GLY A 181 6.52 8.69 20.91
C GLY A 181 7.02 9.71 19.89
N TRP A 182 7.96 10.52 20.34
CA TRP A 182 8.75 11.45 19.52
C TRP A 182 10.07 10.81 19.13
N ARG A 183 10.38 10.66 17.83
CA ARG A 183 11.50 9.83 17.37
C ARG A 183 12.68 10.58 16.75
N ILE A 184 12.59 11.89 16.59
CA ILE A 184 13.63 12.71 15.98
C ILE A 184 14.35 13.59 17.01
N GLU A 185 15.70 13.52 17.04
CA GLU A 185 16.48 14.43 17.86
C GLU A 185 16.38 15.87 17.37
N ILE A 186 15.97 16.79 18.25
CA ILE A 186 15.97 18.24 18.03
C ILE A 186 16.90 18.85 19.10
N LYS A 187 18.05 19.34 18.66
CA LYS A 187 19.10 19.79 19.57
C LYS A 187 18.67 20.97 20.45
N LYS A 188 17.86 21.87 19.88
CA LYS A 188 17.30 23.00 20.61
C LYS A 188 16.33 22.58 21.72
N TYR A 189 15.68 21.43 21.56
CA TYR A 189 14.64 20.95 22.48
C TYR A 189 14.90 19.50 22.95
N PRO A 190 15.94 19.28 23.78
CA PRO A 190 16.39 17.93 24.13
C PRO A 190 15.38 17.07 24.92
N LYS A 191 14.41 17.69 25.60
CA LYS A 191 13.34 16.95 26.29
C LYS A 191 12.41 16.23 25.32
N LEU A 192 12.33 16.61 24.05
CA LEU A 192 11.54 15.89 23.04
C LEU A 192 11.98 14.42 22.96
N THR A 193 13.30 14.14 23.02
CA THR A 193 13.81 12.77 23.05
C THR A 193 14.01 12.23 24.45
N ALA A 194 14.39 13.06 25.44
CA ALA A 194 14.59 12.60 26.80
C ALA A 194 13.29 12.16 27.51
N VAL A 195 12.17 12.80 27.19
CA VAL A 195 10.83 12.54 27.72
C VAL A 195 9.92 11.97 26.66
N GLY A 196 9.72 12.71 25.55
CA GLY A 196 8.75 12.37 24.52
C GLY A 196 9.04 11.06 23.77
N ALA A 197 10.28 10.57 23.75
CA ALA A 197 10.62 9.33 23.07
C ALA A 197 10.24 8.05 23.85
N PHE A 198 9.74 8.18 25.10
CA PHE A 198 9.51 7.02 25.95
C PHE A 198 8.11 7.04 26.55
N ARG A 199 7.40 5.91 26.49
CA ARG A 199 6.12 5.66 27.17
C ARG A 199 6.28 4.58 28.23
N ASP A 200 5.40 4.57 29.24
CA ASP A 200 5.50 3.69 30.40
C ASP A 200 5.10 2.25 30.11
N SER A 201 4.25 2.03 29.11
CA SER A 201 3.76 0.69 28.73
C SER A 201 3.23 0.66 27.31
N THR A 202 3.01 -0.54 26.79
CA THR A 202 2.42 -0.80 25.47
C THR A 202 1.29 -1.82 25.58
N PRO A 203 0.17 -1.67 24.83
CA PRO A 203 -0.88 -2.67 24.81
C PRO A 203 -0.36 -4.00 24.25
N PRO A 204 -0.64 -5.15 24.89
CA PRO A 204 -0.33 -6.46 24.34
C PRO A 204 -1.25 -6.79 23.15
N TYR A 205 -0.82 -7.69 22.27
CA TYR A 205 -1.69 -8.26 21.24
C TYR A 205 -2.93 -8.92 21.88
N GLY A 206 -4.06 -8.84 21.22
CA GLY A 206 -5.34 -9.40 21.68
C GLY A 206 -6.03 -8.62 22.79
N ASN A 207 -5.38 -7.61 23.40
CA ASN A 207 -5.99 -6.81 24.47
C ASN A 207 -5.47 -5.37 24.48
N ARG A 208 -5.93 -4.55 23.58
CA ARG A 208 -5.55 -3.12 23.45
C ARG A 208 -5.91 -2.25 24.67
N ASN A 209 -6.74 -2.75 25.59
CA ASN A 209 -7.14 -2.04 26.81
C ASN A 209 -6.28 -2.39 28.01
N SER A 210 -5.32 -3.32 27.87
CA SER A 210 -4.37 -3.73 28.91
C SER A 210 -2.99 -3.09 28.68
N ASP A 211 -2.08 -3.28 29.61
CA ASP A 211 -0.70 -2.79 29.64
C ASP A 211 0.28 -3.94 29.84
N ASP A 212 1.43 -3.89 29.18
CA ASP A 212 2.52 -4.84 29.41
C ASP A 212 3.44 -4.43 30.58
N GLY A 213 3.25 -3.25 31.16
CA GLY A 213 4.04 -2.71 32.26
C GLY A 213 5.51 -2.45 31.92
N LYS A 214 5.87 -2.39 30.66
CA LYS A 214 7.26 -2.24 30.21
C LYS A 214 7.47 -0.88 29.55
N ARG A 215 8.43 -0.13 30.08
CA ARG A 215 8.85 1.12 29.44
C ARG A 215 9.36 0.84 28.04
N TYR A 216 8.83 1.56 27.06
CA TYR A 216 9.14 1.39 25.63
C TYR A 216 9.53 2.72 25.00
N GLY A 217 10.51 2.71 24.08
CA GLY A 217 10.89 3.90 23.34
C GLY A 217 12.19 3.76 22.58
N GLY A 218 12.62 4.87 22.00
CA GLY A 218 13.81 5.03 21.19
C GLY A 218 13.67 6.29 20.33
N PHE A 219 14.78 6.75 19.78
CA PHE A 219 14.80 7.88 18.85
C PHE A 219 16.02 7.78 17.93
N TYR A 220 16.00 8.57 16.88
CA TYR A 220 17.10 8.69 15.93
C TYR A 220 17.86 9.97 16.21
N THR A 221 19.19 9.86 16.34
CA THR A 221 20.07 11.02 16.41
C THR A 221 20.15 11.71 15.04
N GLN A 222 20.48 12.99 15.01
CA GLN A 222 20.64 13.73 13.76
C GLN A 222 21.70 13.07 12.85
N GLU A 223 22.74 12.48 13.43
CA GLU A 223 23.75 11.77 12.67
C GLU A 223 23.23 10.50 12.01
N GLN A 224 22.41 9.71 12.73
CA GLN A 224 21.73 8.54 12.16
C GLN A 224 20.78 8.94 11.03
N ILE A 225 20.06 10.07 11.18
CA ILE A 225 19.16 10.59 10.16
C ILE A 225 19.95 10.96 8.90
N LYS A 226 21.06 11.71 9.04
CA LYS A 226 21.91 12.07 7.90
C LYS A 226 22.46 10.84 7.18
N GLN A 227 22.87 9.81 7.91
CA GLN A 227 23.32 8.54 7.33
C GLN A 227 22.21 7.87 6.53
N LEU A 228 20.97 7.82 7.07
CA LEU A 228 19.85 7.22 6.36
C LEU A 228 19.44 8.03 5.13
N VAL A 229 19.44 9.36 5.22
CA VAL A 229 19.16 10.26 4.10
C VAL A 229 20.18 10.04 2.97
N ALA A 230 21.48 9.97 3.30
CA ALA A 230 22.51 9.69 2.32
C ALA A 230 22.36 8.29 1.69
N TYR A 231 22.00 7.28 2.50
CA TYR A 231 21.76 5.92 2.04
C TYR A 231 20.58 5.83 1.07
N ALA A 232 19.46 6.51 1.37
CA ALA A 232 18.29 6.60 0.52
C ALA A 232 18.58 7.36 -0.78
N SER A 233 19.28 8.50 -0.67
CA SER A 233 19.66 9.32 -1.82
C SER A 233 20.51 8.56 -2.84
N ALA A 234 21.46 7.72 -2.38
CA ALA A 234 22.24 6.82 -3.24
C ALA A 234 21.38 5.76 -3.97
N ARG A 235 20.11 5.62 -3.61
CA ARG A 235 19.11 4.73 -4.23
C ARG A 235 17.99 5.49 -4.91
N HIS A 236 18.16 6.78 -5.13
CA HIS A 236 17.15 7.68 -5.72
C HIS A 236 15.81 7.67 -4.95
N ILE A 237 15.87 7.48 -3.63
CA ILE A 237 14.73 7.57 -2.74
C ILE A 237 14.82 8.84 -1.92
N THR A 238 13.78 9.68 -2.03
CA THR A 238 13.62 10.87 -1.22
C THR A 238 12.92 10.52 0.08
N ILE A 239 13.51 10.87 1.22
CA ILE A 239 12.83 10.76 2.51
C ILE A 239 12.01 12.01 2.74
N VAL A 240 10.69 11.85 2.91
CA VAL A 240 9.75 12.89 3.33
C VAL A 240 9.49 12.69 4.83
N PRO A 241 9.99 13.56 5.71
CA PRO A 241 9.73 13.44 7.14
C PRO A 241 8.33 13.94 7.46
N GLU A 242 7.68 13.28 8.45
CA GLU A 242 6.43 13.75 9.03
C GLU A 242 6.63 14.19 10.48
N ILE A 243 6.18 15.41 10.78
CA ILE A 243 6.14 16.00 12.11
C ILE A 243 4.69 16.39 12.37
N GLU A 244 4.03 15.68 13.25
CA GLU A 244 2.61 15.85 13.56
C GLU A 244 2.29 17.18 14.23
N LEU A 245 1.34 17.89 13.65
CA LEU A 245 0.73 19.11 14.17
C LEU A 245 -0.64 19.39 13.48
N PRO A 246 -1.62 19.99 14.13
CA PRO A 246 -1.63 20.36 15.56
C PRO A 246 -2.03 19.23 16.49
N GLY A 247 -2.58 18.11 15.95
CA GLY A 247 -2.93 16.87 16.64
C GLY A 247 -1.75 15.92 16.81
N HIS A 248 -2.00 14.72 17.31
CA HIS A 248 -1.01 13.67 17.57
C HIS A 248 0.26 14.18 18.28
N ALA A 249 0.08 15.14 19.17
CA ALA A 249 1.13 15.96 19.76
C ALA A 249 1.41 15.65 21.25
N ALA A 250 0.75 14.61 21.83
CA ALA A 250 0.83 14.37 23.27
C ALA A 250 2.26 14.14 23.75
N ALA A 251 3.11 13.43 22.98
CA ALA A 251 4.51 13.19 23.38
C ALA A 251 5.32 14.50 23.40
N ALA A 252 5.15 15.38 22.41
CA ALA A 252 5.82 16.66 22.37
C ALA A 252 5.33 17.59 23.49
N ILE A 253 4.02 17.61 23.70
CA ILE A 253 3.39 18.41 24.77
C ILE A 253 3.74 17.85 26.17
N ALA A 254 3.90 16.53 26.33
CA ALA A 254 4.37 15.96 27.58
C ALA A 254 5.82 16.39 27.90
N ALA A 255 6.66 16.53 26.87
CA ALA A 255 8.03 17.01 27.02
C ALA A 255 8.10 18.52 27.32
N TYR A 256 7.20 19.32 26.76
CA TYR A 256 7.12 20.78 26.88
C TYR A 256 5.68 21.24 27.08
N PRO A 257 5.12 21.07 28.29
CA PRO A 257 3.70 21.29 28.58
C PRO A 257 3.18 22.71 28.26
N GLN A 258 4.05 23.71 28.29
CA GLN A 258 3.68 25.12 28.01
C GLN A 258 3.17 25.34 26.58
N PHE A 259 3.47 24.47 25.61
CA PHE A 259 3.05 24.60 24.24
C PHE A 259 1.66 23.97 23.93
N GLY A 260 1.07 23.29 24.91
CA GLY A 260 -0.31 22.86 24.87
C GLY A 260 -1.28 23.88 25.51
N ASN A 261 -2.53 23.51 25.67
CA ASN A 261 -3.61 24.35 26.17
C ASN A 261 -3.64 24.38 27.71
N THR A 262 -2.66 25.06 28.30
CA THR A 262 -2.41 25.11 29.76
C THR A 262 -3.52 25.77 30.58
N ASP A 263 -4.44 26.45 29.96
CA ASP A 263 -5.55 27.23 30.57
C ASP A 263 -6.85 26.41 30.71
N ILE A 264 -6.85 25.13 30.37
CA ILE A 264 -8.02 24.26 30.53
C ILE A 264 -7.96 23.47 31.84
N PRO A 265 -9.12 23.16 32.47
CA PRO A 265 -9.15 22.36 33.70
C PRO A 265 -8.57 20.95 33.50
N GLY A 266 -7.80 20.47 34.48
CA GLY A 266 -7.26 19.11 34.46
C GLY A 266 -6.14 18.87 33.45
N TYR A 267 -5.53 19.91 32.89
CA TYR A 267 -4.43 19.80 31.96
C TYR A 267 -3.23 19.06 32.59
N ASN A 268 -2.97 17.84 32.12
CA ASN A 268 -1.88 16.99 32.61
C ASN A 268 -1.38 16.08 31.47
N PRO A 269 -0.60 16.61 30.51
CA PRO A 269 -0.13 15.86 29.37
C PRO A 269 0.87 14.77 29.76
N LYS A 270 0.74 13.60 29.13
CA LYS A 270 1.65 12.46 29.27
C LYS A 270 1.91 11.88 27.89
N VAL A 271 3.04 11.19 27.74
CA VAL A 271 3.24 10.34 26.58
C VAL A 271 2.21 9.21 26.63
N MET A 272 1.46 9.03 25.56
CA MET A 272 0.33 8.10 25.56
C MET A 272 0.80 6.65 25.51
N THR A 273 0.03 5.77 26.16
CA THR A 273 0.28 4.33 26.21
C THR A 273 -0.78 3.52 25.46
N ARG A 274 -1.80 4.18 24.93
CA ARG A 274 -2.91 3.58 24.17
C ARG A 274 -2.90 4.05 22.73
N TRP A 275 -3.47 3.22 21.87
CA TRP A 275 -3.72 3.58 20.47
C TRP A 275 -4.99 4.42 20.34
N GLY A 276 -5.07 5.24 19.32
CA GLY A 276 -6.22 6.08 18.99
C GLY A 276 -5.94 7.57 19.09
N VAL A 277 -6.99 8.37 18.92
CA VAL A 277 -6.94 9.82 18.93
C VAL A 277 -6.98 10.36 20.36
N HIS A 278 -6.02 11.21 20.70
CA HIS A 278 -5.91 11.80 22.04
C HIS A 278 -6.20 13.31 22.03
N PRO A 279 -6.71 13.89 23.14
CA PRO A 279 -7.20 15.27 23.15
C PRO A 279 -6.10 16.34 23.09
N TYR A 280 -4.83 15.97 23.21
CA TYR A 280 -3.73 16.91 23.32
C TYR A 280 -3.35 17.48 21.95
N VAL A 281 -3.68 18.75 21.75
CA VAL A 281 -3.32 19.53 20.56
C VAL A 281 -2.46 20.72 20.95
N PHE A 282 -1.58 21.17 20.07
CA PHE A 282 -0.81 22.39 20.28
C PHE A 282 -1.71 23.60 20.46
N ALA A 283 -1.35 24.47 21.43
CA ALA A 283 -2.07 25.73 21.64
C ALA A 283 -1.69 26.75 20.54
N PRO A 284 -2.64 27.54 20.03
CA PRO A 284 -2.36 28.50 18.95
C PRO A 284 -1.70 29.78 19.46
N LYS A 285 -0.62 29.67 20.24
CA LYS A 285 0.15 30.75 20.83
C LYS A 285 1.38 31.07 19.97
N GLU A 286 1.82 32.34 19.96
CA GLU A 286 3.02 32.75 19.23
C GLU A 286 4.29 32.01 19.68
N GLU A 287 4.39 31.71 20.97
CA GLU A 287 5.49 30.90 21.49
C GLU A 287 5.47 29.43 20.99
N THR A 288 4.27 28.87 20.78
CA THR A 288 4.09 27.52 20.18
C THR A 288 4.49 27.54 18.72
N PHE A 289 4.10 28.55 17.96
CA PHE A 289 4.52 28.67 16.56
C PHE A 289 6.05 28.80 16.47
N ARG A 290 6.70 29.60 17.33
CA ARG A 290 8.16 29.71 17.37
C ARG A 290 8.82 28.37 17.72
N PHE A 291 8.26 27.62 18.65
CA PHE A 291 8.74 26.27 18.99
C PHE A 291 8.67 25.33 17.77
N LEU A 292 7.56 25.31 17.05
CA LEU A 292 7.36 24.49 15.85
C LEU A 292 8.27 24.95 14.69
N GLU A 293 8.43 26.26 14.51
CA GLU A 293 9.33 26.85 13.50
C GLU A 293 10.80 26.47 13.77
N ASP A 294 11.22 26.45 15.03
CA ASP A 294 12.56 25.99 15.42
C ASP A 294 12.76 24.49 15.11
N ILE A 295 11.78 23.64 15.44
CA ILE A 295 11.79 22.21 15.12
C ILE A 295 11.88 22.02 13.61
N LEU A 296 10.99 22.66 12.85
CA LEU A 296 10.95 22.54 11.40
C LEU A 296 12.19 23.11 10.72
N THR A 297 12.90 24.05 11.36
CA THR A 297 14.20 24.52 10.87
C THR A 297 15.23 23.39 10.92
N GLU A 298 15.38 22.69 12.06
CA GLU A 298 16.30 21.58 12.17
C GLU A 298 15.90 20.41 11.23
N VAL A 299 14.59 20.16 11.09
CA VAL A 299 14.07 19.18 10.12
C VAL A 299 14.44 19.54 8.69
N CYS A 300 14.24 20.79 8.28
CA CYS A 300 14.62 21.24 6.93
C CYS A 300 16.12 21.14 6.66
N ASP A 301 16.97 21.30 7.69
CA ASP A 301 18.42 21.17 7.58
C ASP A 301 18.86 19.69 7.46
N LEU A 302 18.11 18.77 8.06
CA LEU A 302 18.39 17.33 8.04
C LEU A 302 17.89 16.66 6.75
N PHE A 303 16.74 17.11 6.21
CA PHE A 303 16.09 16.47 5.07
C PHE A 303 16.10 17.37 3.83
N PRO A 304 16.78 16.96 2.75
CA PRO A 304 16.84 17.74 1.49
C PRO A 304 15.52 17.72 0.70
N SER A 305 14.54 16.95 1.12
CA SER A 305 13.24 16.84 0.48
C SER A 305 12.59 18.21 0.26
N LYS A 306 12.04 18.42 -0.93
CA LYS A 306 11.16 19.57 -1.17
C LYS A 306 9.91 19.56 -0.29
N PHE A 307 9.45 18.38 0.09
CA PHE A 307 8.21 18.16 0.84
C PHE A 307 8.51 17.90 2.31
N ILE A 308 7.73 18.56 3.19
CA ILE A 308 7.66 18.25 4.62
C ILE A 308 6.21 17.92 4.93
N HIS A 309 5.97 16.74 5.47
CA HIS A 309 4.64 16.33 5.91
C HIS A 309 4.41 16.81 7.34
N ILE A 310 3.23 17.39 7.59
CA ILE A 310 2.90 17.98 8.89
C ILE A 310 1.77 17.23 9.60
N GLY A 311 1.37 16.06 9.12
CA GLY A 311 0.17 15.37 9.61
C GLY A 311 -1.09 16.16 9.30
N GLY A 312 -1.67 16.76 10.32
CA GLY A 312 -2.84 17.62 10.20
C GLY A 312 -4.16 16.86 10.38
N ASP A 313 -4.09 15.55 10.56
CA ASP A 313 -5.21 14.64 10.75
C ASP A 313 -5.69 14.60 12.19
N GLU A 314 -6.92 14.13 12.34
CA GLU A 314 -7.56 13.74 13.60
C GLU A 314 -7.35 14.72 14.78
N ALA A 315 -7.15 16.02 14.51
CA ALA A 315 -6.92 17.04 15.53
C ALA A 315 -8.21 17.33 16.33
N PRO A 316 -8.33 16.89 17.61
CA PRO A 316 -9.54 17.12 18.40
C PRO A 316 -9.72 18.60 18.75
N LYS A 317 -10.91 19.12 18.55
CA LYS A 317 -11.24 20.52 18.81
C LYS A 317 -11.61 20.80 20.28
N SER A 318 -11.73 19.76 21.10
CA SER A 318 -12.24 19.86 22.49
C SER A 318 -11.43 20.80 23.37
N GLN A 319 -10.08 20.74 23.30
CA GLN A 319 -9.22 21.64 24.07
C GLN A 319 -9.31 23.08 23.57
N TRP A 320 -9.28 23.32 22.27
CA TRP A 320 -9.44 24.68 21.72
C TRP A 320 -10.79 25.32 22.03
N ASN A 321 -11.86 24.53 22.03
CA ASN A 321 -13.19 25.00 22.40
C ASN A 321 -13.30 25.42 23.89
N GLN A 322 -12.44 24.87 24.76
CA GLN A 322 -12.37 25.25 26.18
C GLN A 322 -11.36 26.38 26.44
N SER A 323 -10.22 26.38 25.72
CA SER A 323 -9.12 27.30 25.92
C SER A 323 -9.51 28.77 25.68
N LYS A 324 -9.18 29.64 26.62
CA LYS A 324 -9.30 31.10 26.46
C LYS A 324 -8.35 31.62 25.39
N PHE A 325 -7.10 31.12 25.36
CA PHE A 325 -6.10 31.50 24.33
C PHE A 325 -6.61 31.20 22.92
N ALA A 326 -7.18 30.01 22.71
CA ALA A 326 -7.72 29.66 21.40
C ALA A 326 -8.90 30.58 20.99
N LYS A 327 -9.79 30.89 21.92
CA LYS A 327 -10.92 31.84 21.70
C LYS A 327 -10.44 33.24 21.38
N GLU A 328 -9.42 33.75 22.08
CA GLU A 328 -8.81 35.05 21.81
C GLU A 328 -8.20 35.10 20.40
N VAL A 329 -7.51 34.05 19.99
CA VAL A 329 -6.97 33.94 18.61
C VAL A 329 -8.12 33.92 17.60
N MET A 330 -9.15 33.10 17.82
CA MET A 330 -10.30 33.05 16.91
C MET A 330 -10.97 34.43 16.78
N GLN A 331 -11.15 35.17 17.89
CA GLN A 331 -11.72 36.51 17.87
C GLN A 331 -10.82 37.50 17.13
N ARG A 332 -9.52 37.50 17.42
CA ARG A 332 -8.54 38.40 16.80
C ARG A 332 -8.43 38.19 15.28
N GLU A 333 -8.44 36.93 14.84
CA GLU A 333 -8.27 36.55 13.44
C GLU A 333 -9.62 36.46 12.67
N GLY A 334 -10.76 36.73 13.37
CA GLY A 334 -12.09 36.65 12.77
C GLY A 334 -12.55 35.27 12.38
N LEU A 335 -12.05 34.23 13.07
CA LEU A 335 -12.36 32.83 12.81
C LEU A 335 -13.66 32.40 13.49
N LYS A 336 -14.51 31.68 12.79
CA LYS A 336 -15.86 31.31 13.23
C LYS A 336 -15.89 30.10 14.18
N ASN A 337 -14.96 29.18 14.04
CA ASN A 337 -14.93 27.93 14.76
C ASN A 337 -13.51 27.34 14.82
N ALA A 338 -13.36 26.21 15.51
CA ALA A 338 -12.08 25.53 15.68
C ALA A 338 -11.54 24.86 14.39
N ASP A 339 -12.37 24.61 13.37
CA ASP A 339 -11.91 24.13 12.07
C ASP A 339 -11.19 25.25 11.30
N GLU A 340 -11.75 26.47 11.32
CA GLU A 340 -11.06 27.64 10.78
C GLU A 340 -9.78 27.98 11.57
N LEU A 341 -9.74 27.68 12.89
CA LEU A 341 -8.53 27.80 13.70
C LEU A 341 -7.46 26.77 13.27
N GLN A 342 -7.85 25.54 12.96
CA GLN A 342 -6.93 24.54 12.39
C GLN A 342 -6.37 25.01 11.05
N SER A 343 -7.21 25.50 10.16
CA SER A 343 -6.78 26.08 8.89
C SER A 343 -5.83 27.28 9.08
N TYR A 344 -6.11 28.16 10.06
CA TYR A 344 -5.18 29.25 10.42
C TYR A 344 -3.84 28.70 10.89
N PHE A 345 -3.84 27.68 11.75
CA PHE A 345 -2.62 27.03 12.25
C PHE A 345 -1.79 26.47 11.10
N ILE A 346 -2.42 25.71 10.20
CA ILE A 346 -1.77 25.10 9.04
C ILE A 346 -1.21 26.16 8.09
N ARG A 347 -1.96 27.25 7.80
CA ARG A 347 -1.47 28.36 6.97
C ARG A 347 -0.24 29.08 7.56
N ARG A 348 -0.15 29.19 8.89
CA ARG A 348 1.04 29.74 9.55
C ARG A 348 2.26 28.87 9.30
N ILE A 349 2.12 27.56 9.45
CA ILE A 349 3.19 26.58 9.21
C ILE A 349 3.54 26.51 7.72
N GLU A 350 2.55 26.51 6.82
CA GLU A 350 2.77 26.52 5.37
C GLU A 350 3.60 27.75 4.93
N LYS A 351 3.26 28.93 5.43
CA LYS A 351 4.01 30.15 5.15
C LYS A 351 5.45 30.06 5.66
N PHE A 352 5.66 29.46 6.82
CA PHE A 352 7.00 29.24 7.35
C PHE A 352 7.80 28.26 6.46
N LEU A 353 7.23 27.10 6.10
CA LEU A 353 7.89 26.13 5.22
C LEU A 353 8.20 26.72 3.85
N ALA A 354 7.29 27.51 3.28
CA ALA A 354 7.52 28.24 2.03
C ALA A 354 8.71 29.19 2.13
N SER A 355 8.91 29.88 3.28
CA SER A 355 10.09 30.72 3.52
C SER A 355 11.43 29.93 3.54
N LYS A 356 11.35 28.63 3.81
CA LYS A 356 12.48 27.69 3.75
C LYS A 356 12.59 26.98 2.40
N ASN A 357 11.85 27.42 1.36
CA ASN A 357 11.74 26.75 0.06
C ASN A 357 11.24 25.29 0.15
N ARG A 358 10.38 25.00 1.11
CA ARG A 358 9.72 23.71 1.30
C ARG A 358 8.23 23.80 0.97
N SER A 359 7.64 22.69 0.54
CA SER A 359 6.21 22.56 0.27
C SER A 359 5.58 21.69 1.34
N LEU A 360 4.47 22.17 1.89
CA LEU A 360 3.69 21.43 2.88
C LEU A 360 2.96 20.27 2.23
N VAL A 361 3.02 19.11 2.87
CA VAL A 361 2.11 17.97 2.64
C VAL A 361 1.35 17.71 3.93
N GLY A 362 0.09 17.32 3.86
CA GLY A 362 -0.68 16.88 5.03
C GLY A 362 -1.81 15.95 4.62
N TRP A 363 -2.34 15.22 5.59
CA TRP A 363 -3.51 14.37 5.40
C TRP A 363 -4.73 15.18 4.97
N ASP A 364 -5.77 14.54 4.46
CA ASP A 364 -6.89 15.26 3.83
C ASP A 364 -7.73 16.10 4.79
N GLU A 365 -7.50 16.06 6.12
CA GLU A 365 -8.07 16.98 7.10
C GLU A 365 -7.50 18.39 7.05
N ILE A 366 -6.36 18.62 6.41
CA ILE A 366 -5.81 19.98 6.25
C ILE A 366 -6.72 20.92 5.46
N GLN A 367 -7.73 20.37 4.78
CA GLN A 367 -8.77 21.15 4.10
C GLN A 367 -9.84 21.71 5.05
N GLU A 368 -9.98 21.16 6.27
CA GLU A 368 -10.98 21.60 7.24
C GLU A 368 -10.76 23.09 7.58
N GLY A 369 -11.79 23.92 7.36
CA GLY A 369 -11.68 25.37 7.47
C GLY A 369 -10.92 26.08 6.33
N GLY A 370 -10.44 25.36 5.30
CA GLY A 370 -9.84 25.90 4.08
C GLY A 370 -8.44 25.39 3.77
N LEU A 371 -8.25 24.86 2.57
CA LEU A 371 -6.99 24.28 2.08
C LEU A 371 -6.02 25.39 1.59
N PRO A 372 -4.76 25.45 2.07
CA PRO A 372 -3.75 26.35 1.52
C PRO A 372 -3.43 26.03 0.05
N LYS A 373 -3.27 27.06 -0.80
CA LYS A 373 -3.10 26.88 -2.25
C LYS A 373 -1.86 26.11 -2.68
N SER A 374 -0.78 26.19 -1.92
CA SER A 374 0.50 25.53 -2.24
C SER A 374 0.65 24.17 -1.58
N ALA A 375 -0.28 23.79 -0.69
CA ALA A 375 -0.24 22.50 -0.01
C ALA A 375 -0.54 21.35 -0.98
N THR A 376 0.17 20.25 -0.79
CA THR A 376 -0.17 18.95 -1.39
C THR A 376 -1.01 18.16 -0.39
N MET A 377 -2.16 17.65 -0.81
CA MET A 377 -3.04 16.87 0.06
C MET A 377 -2.79 15.37 -0.11
N MET A 378 -2.52 14.67 0.98
CA MET A 378 -2.47 13.20 1.00
C MET A 378 -3.83 12.65 1.39
N VAL A 379 -4.48 11.96 0.44
CA VAL A 379 -5.89 11.55 0.56
C VAL A 379 -5.98 10.13 1.08
N TRP A 380 -6.55 9.95 2.27
CA TRP A 380 -6.67 8.65 2.90
C TRP A 380 -8.11 8.21 3.22
N ARG A 381 -9.02 9.15 3.54
CA ARG A 381 -10.39 8.84 3.99
C ARG A 381 -11.32 8.49 2.81
N ASP A 382 -11.68 9.46 2.01
CA ASP A 382 -12.67 9.31 0.93
C ASP A 382 -12.15 9.98 -0.36
N LEU A 383 -12.31 9.30 -1.47
CA LEU A 383 -11.87 9.79 -2.79
C LEU A 383 -12.50 11.12 -3.19
N LYS A 384 -13.67 11.50 -2.61
CA LYS A 384 -14.28 12.83 -2.83
C LYS A 384 -13.36 13.98 -2.39
N TRP A 385 -12.49 13.76 -1.40
CA TRP A 385 -11.56 14.77 -0.93
C TRP A 385 -10.43 15.02 -1.93
N ALA A 386 -10.02 13.97 -2.65
CA ALA A 386 -9.12 14.16 -3.79
C ALA A 386 -9.75 15.07 -4.84
N GLN A 387 -11.03 14.84 -5.20
CA GLN A 387 -11.73 15.68 -6.16
C GLN A 387 -11.84 17.13 -5.68
N HIS A 388 -12.13 17.35 -4.38
CA HIS A 388 -12.16 18.70 -3.79
C HIS A 388 -10.81 19.42 -3.94
N ALA A 389 -9.68 18.78 -3.65
CA ALA A 389 -8.35 19.37 -3.81
C ALA A 389 -8.04 19.68 -5.28
N LEU A 390 -8.39 18.76 -6.21
CA LEU A 390 -8.22 18.95 -7.65
C LEU A 390 -9.04 20.14 -8.18
N ASP A 391 -10.27 20.33 -7.68
CA ASP A 391 -11.13 21.46 -8.00
C ASP A 391 -10.52 22.81 -7.55
N LEU A 392 -9.80 22.81 -6.42
CA LEU A 392 -9.07 23.98 -5.92
C LEU A 392 -7.73 24.21 -6.63
N GLY A 393 -7.28 23.27 -7.44
CA GLY A 393 -6.02 23.33 -8.17
C GLY A 393 -4.80 22.81 -7.41
N ASN A 394 -5.01 22.15 -6.25
CA ASN A 394 -3.94 21.55 -5.46
C ASN A 394 -3.47 20.22 -6.03
N ASN A 395 -2.22 19.88 -5.74
CA ASN A 395 -1.71 18.52 -5.99
C ASN A 395 -2.21 17.55 -4.93
N VAL A 396 -2.36 16.28 -5.33
CA VAL A 396 -2.74 15.20 -4.43
C VAL A 396 -1.80 13.99 -4.51
N VAL A 397 -1.61 13.31 -3.40
CA VAL A 397 -1.03 11.97 -3.33
C VAL A 397 -2.12 11.01 -2.85
N MET A 398 -2.33 9.93 -3.58
CA MET A 398 -3.37 8.96 -3.27
C MET A 398 -2.87 7.92 -2.27
N ALA A 399 -3.53 7.85 -1.11
CA ALA A 399 -3.23 6.91 -0.04
C ALA A 399 -4.51 6.33 0.58
N PRO A 400 -5.56 5.98 -0.23
CA PRO A 400 -6.87 5.67 0.32
C PRO A 400 -6.85 4.43 1.20
N ASN A 401 -7.45 4.53 2.39
CA ASN A 401 -7.52 3.49 3.39
C ASN A 401 -7.99 2.15 2.81
N ALA A 402 -9.00 2.18 1.94
CA ALA A 402 -9.57 0.97 1.35
C ALA A 402 -8.60 0.19 0.44
N TYR A 403 -7.53 0.83 -0.09
CA TYR A 403 -6.66 0.26 -1.12
C TYR A 403 -5.15 0.37 -0.84
N ALA A 404 -4.72 1.24 0.10
CA ALA A 404 -3.31 1.54 0.31
C ALA A 404 -2.84 1.37 1.76
N TYR A 405 -3.71 0.99 2.71
CA TYR A 405 -3.35 0.76 4.10
C TYR A 405 -2.89 -0.68 4.32
N LEU A 406 -1.58 -0.87 4.34
CA LEU A 406 -0.94 -2.17 4.49
C LEU A 406 -0.91 -2.66 5.95
N ASP A 407 -1.49 -1.95 6.88
CA ASP A 407 -1.79 -2.35 8.26
C ASP A 407 -3.10 -3.15 8.37
N HIS A 408 -3.89 -3.25 7.28
CA HIS A 408 -5.04 -4.14 7.18
C HIS A 408 -4.62 -5.60 6.99
N TYR A 409 -5.50 -6.52 7.41
CA TYR A 409 -5.30 -7.96 7.19
C TYR A 409 -5.11 -8.30 5.70
N GLN A 410 -4.16 -9.17 5.40
CA GLN A 410 -3.93 -9.68 4.02
C GLN A 410 -4.80 -10.90 3.71
N ARG A 411 -5.23 -11.62 4.74
CA ARG A 411 -6.05 -12.83 4.69
C ARG A 411 -7.25 -12.67 5.63
N PRO A 412 -8.27 -13.54 5.55
CA PRO A 412 -9.41 -13.49 6.47
C PRO A 412 -8.97 -13.46 7.94
N VAL A 413 -9.59 -12.60 8.74
CA VAL A 413 -9.21 -12.35 10.14
C VAL A 413 -9.11 -13.65 10.96
N GLY A 414 -10.09 -14.57 10.82
CA GLY A 414 -10.08 -15.85 11.54
C GLY A 414 -8.88 -16.72 11.17
N GLU A 415 -8.43 -16.69 9.91
CA GLU A 415 -7.24 -17.40 9.46
C GLU A 415 -5.97 -16.78 10.03
N GLU A 416 -5.87 -15.45 10.03
CA GLU A 416 -4.70 -14.77 10.60
C GLU A 416 -4.57 -15.03 12.10
N LEU A 417 -5.63 -14.80 12.86
CA LEU A 417 -5.61 -14.99 14.32
C LEU A 417 -5.46 -16.46 14.76
N SER A 418 -5.77 -17.41 13.88
CA SER A 418 -5.49 -18.85 14.17
C SER A 418 -4.01 -19.18 14.20
N LYS A 419 -3.14 -18.33 13.62
CA LYS A 419 -1.68 -18.50 13.61
C LYS A 419 -1.02 -18.00 14.91
N GLY A 420 -1.68 -17.08 15.62
CA GLY A 420 -1.18 -16.48 16.87
C GLY A 420 -1.68 -15.05 17.05
N ALA A 421 -1.61 -14.56 18.30
CA ALA A 421 -2.03 -13.20 18.64
C ALA A 421 -1.17 -12.12 17.92
N GLU A 422 0.08 -12.43 17.61
CA GLU A 422 1.01 -11.56 16.88
C GLU A 422 0.58 -11.27 15.44
N PHE A 423 -0.39 -12.03 14.91
CA PHE A 423 -0.99 -11.76 13.60
C PHE A 423 -2.14 -10.74 13.67
N GLU A 424 -2.48 -10.23 14.85
CA GLU A 424 -3.44 -9.13 14.99
C GLU A 424 -3.04 -7.94 14.12
N ALA A 425 -4.03 -7.29 13.51
CA ALA A 425 -3.91 -6.05 12.74
C ALA A 425 -5.00 -5.07 13.17
N ILE A 426 -4.96 -3.82 12.70
CA ILE A 426 -5.93 -2.79 13.10
C ILE A 426 -7.37 -3.14 12.68
N GLY A 427 -7.53 -3.97 11.67
CA GLY A 427 -8.81 -4.35 11.07
C GLY A 427 -8.72 -4.37 9.55
N GLY A 428 -9.86 -4.21 8.88
CA GLY A 428 -9.92 -4.15 7.44
C GLY A 428 -9.49 -5.44 6.73
N PHE A 429 -9.60 -5.46 5.39
CA PHE A 429 -9.12 -6.57 4.57
C PHE A 429 -8.60 -6.03 3.24
N LEU A 430 -7.30 -6.21 2.99
CA LEU A 430 -6.62 -5.73 1.80
C LEU A 430 -5.70 -6.83 1.24
N PRO A 431 -6.22 -7.79 0.47
CA PRO A 431 -5.39 -8.74 -0.27
C PRO A 431 -4.66 -8.07 -1.42
N VAL A 432 -3.61 -8.72 -1.92
CA VAL A 432 -2.78 -8.24 -3.05
C VAL A 432 -3.64 -7.86 -4.26
N SER A 433 -4.64 -8.68 -4.60
CA SER A 433 -5.55 -8.46 -5.75
C SER A 433 -6.36 -7.16 -5.64
N LYS A 434 -6.85 -6.84 -4.44
CA LYS A 434 -7.63 -5.62 -4.20
C LYS A 434 -6.76 -4.37 -4.34
N LEU A 435 -5.55 -4.40 -3.79
CA LEU A 435 -4.58 -3.31 -3.97
C LEU A 435 -4.21 -3.14 -5.45
N TYR A 436 -3.88 -4.24 -6.14
CA TYR A 436 -3.51 -4.22 -7.56
C TYR A 436 -4.64 -3.68 -8.47
N GLY A 437 -5.90 -3.94 -8.12
CA GLY A 437 -7.08 -3.43 -8.82
C GLY A 437 -7.27 -1.93 -8.73
N TYR A 438 -6.63 -1.25 -7.78
CA TYR A 438 -6.78 0.19 -7.59
C TYR A 438 -6.14 0.99 -8.74
N ASP A 439 -6.81 2.05 -9.16
CA ASP A 439 -6.32 3.04 -10.12
C ASP A 439 -6.15 4.39 -9.42
N PRO A 440 -4.91 4.85 -9.19
CA PRO A 440 -4.68 6.14 -8.53
C PRO A 440 -5.32 7.34 -9.24
N ALA A 441 -5.48 7.26 -10.57
CA ALA A 441 -6.10 8.32 -11.36
C ALA A 441 -7.63 8.17 -11.52
N SER A 442 -8.27 7.25 -10.79
CA SER A 442 -9.72 6.96 -10.93
C SER A 442 -10.63 8.16 -10.68
N VAL A 443 -10.17 9.15 -9.93
CA VAL A 443 -10.91 10.39 -9.63
C VAL A 443 -10.72 11.49 -10.65
N ALA A 444 -9.71 11.41 -11.52
CA ALA A 444 -9.43 12.47 -12.50
C ALA A 444 -10.45 12.49 -13.63
N ARG A 445 -11.07 13.63 -13.88
CA ARG A 445 -12.08 13.85 -14.94
C ARG A 445 -11.45 14.29 -16.27
N ASN A 446 -10.20 14.75 -16.23
CA ASN A 446 -9.48 15.27 -17.38
C ASN A 446 -7.96 15.20 -17.17
N GLU A 447 -7.20 15.49 -18.25
CA GLU A 447 -5.74 15.39 -18.24
C GLU A 447 -5.04 16.41 -17.30
N LYS A 448 -5.65 17.57 -17.06
CA LYS A 448 -5.13 18.55 -16.09
C LYS A 448 -5.17 17.98 -14.68
N GLU A 449 -6.31 17.42 -14.28
CA GLU A 449 -6.46 16.77 -12.97
C GLU A 449 -5.55 15.55 -12.84
N ARG A 450 -5.40 14.75 -13.92
CA ARG A 450 -4.47 13.63 -13.93
C ARG A 450 -3.04 14.06 -13.60
N LYS A 451 -2.58 15.21 -14.11
CA LYS A 451 -1.25 15.76 -13.82
C LYS A 451 -1.09 16.28 -12.39
N GLN A 452 -2.18 16.66 -11.72
CA GLN A 452 -2.17 17.08 -10.32
C GLN A 452 -2.11 15.88 -9.36
N ILE A 453 -2.41 14.67 -9.82
CA ILE A 453 -2.20 13.44 -9.04
C ILE A 453 -0.74 13.06 -9.15
N LEU A 454 0.04 13.37 -8.10
CA LEU A 454 1.48 13.12 -8.08
C LEU A 454 1.80 11.62 -8.08
N GLY A 455 0.91 10.80 -7.51
CA GLY A 455 1.06 9.36 -7.46
C GLY A 455 0.32 8.68 -6.31
N VAL A 456 0.85 7.56 -5.85
CA VAL A 456 0.25 6.69 -4.83
C VAL A 456 1.27 6.30 -3.77
N GLN A 457 0.77 6.07 -2.54
CA GLN A 457 1.60 5.67 -1.41
C GLN A 457 0.90 4.60 -0.58
N GLY A 458 1.65 3.56 -0.17
CA GLY A 458 1.21 2.54 0.77
C GLY A 458 1.55 2.93 2.22
N GLN A 459 0.65 2.63 3.16
CA GLN A 459 0.78 3.03 4.57
C GLN A 459 1.04 1.81 5.45
N LEU A 460 2.01 1.91 6.35
CA LEU A 460 2.31 0.96 7.41
C LEU A 460 2.19 1.67 8.76
N TRP A 461 0.96 1.74 9.30
CA TRP A 461 0.70 2.15 10.67
C TRP A 461 1.02 1.01 11.62
N THR A 462 1.73 1.29 12.69
CA THR A 462 2.46 0.25 13.43
C THR A 462 1.92 -0.06 14.82
N GLU A 463 0.68 0.30 15.14
CA GLU A 463 0.04 -0.05 16.41
C GLU A 463 0.15 -1.56 16.72
N TYR A 464 0.02 -2.38 15.67
CA TYR A 464 0.07 -3.84 15.73
C TYR A 464 1.31 -4.44 15.05
N MET A 465 2.42 -3.67 14.97
CA MET A 465 3.69 -4.12 14.38
C MET A 465 4.85 -3.89 15.34
N LYS A 466 4.95 -4.75 16.39
CA LYS A 466 5.92 -4.58 17.47
C LYS A 466 7.36 -4.85 17.07
N ASP A 467 7.58 -5.58 16.02
CA ASP A 467 8.90 -5.96 15.52
C ASP A 467 8.99 -5.90 13.99
N TRP A 468 10.21 -5.99 13.49
CA TRP A 468 10.50 -5.89 12.07
C TRP A 468 9.88 -7.04 11.25
N LYS A 469 9.82 -8.25 11.81
CA LYS A 469 9.19 -9.41 11.13
C LYS A 469 7.73 -9.14 10.83
N LYS A 470 7.03 -8.46 11.75
CA LYS A 470 5.64 -8.08 11.52
C LYS A 470 5.51 -7.00 10.44
N VAL A 471 6.42 -6.02 10.41
CA VAL A 471 6.47 -5.01 9.32
C VAL A 471 6.64 -5.69 7.97
N GLU A 472 7.60 -6.61 7.85
CA GLU A 472 7.81 -7.40 6.64
C GLU A 472 6.56 -8.19 6.26
N TYR A 473 5.95 -8.90 7.21
CA TYR A 473 4.74 -9.66 6.97
C TYR A 473 3.61 -8.78 6.41
N MET A 474 3.44 -7.58 6.93
CA MET A 474 2.39 -6.65 6.49
C MET A 474 2.71 -5.98 5.17
N ALA A 475 3.98 -5.69 4.88
CA ALA A 475 4.41 -5.05 3.63
C ALA A 475 4.42 -6.02 2.44
N PHE A 476 4.97 -7.23 2.64
CA PHE A 476 5.22 -8.17 1.56
C PHE A 476 4.14 -9.26 1.46
N PRO A 477 3.68 -9.60 0.25
CA PRO A 477 4.15 -9.11 -1.04
C PRO A 477 3.39 -7.89 -1.60
N ARG A 478 2.55 -7.20 -0.82
CA ARG A 478 1.70 -6.08 -1.29
C ARG A 478 2.50 -4.90 -1.84
N ILE A 479 3.73 -4.69 -1.37
CA ILE A 479 4.63 -3.66 -1.92
C ILE A 479 4.88 -3.85 -3.42
N ALA A 480 4.94 -5.10 -3.91
CA ALA A 480 5.09 -5.41 -5.33
C ALA A 480 3.87 -4.93 -6.15
N ALA A 481 2.66 -5.15 -5.63
CA ALA A 481 1.44 -4.67 -6.26
C ALA A 481 1.36 -3.14 -6.26
N LEU A 482 1.69 -2.50 -5.14
CA LEU A 482 1.77 -1.04 -5.03
C LEU A 482 2.76 -0.46 -6.06
N ALA A 483 3.95 -1.05 -6.15
CA ALA A 483 4.99 -0.62 -7.08
C ALA A 483 4.50 -0.69 -8.53
N GLU A 484 3.81 -1.75 -8.91
CA GLU A 484 3.32 -1.89 -10.28
C GLU A 484 2.19 -0.91 -10.61
N ILE A 485 1.24 -0.66 -9.70
CA ILE A 485 0.19 0.36 -9.95
C ILE A 485 0.73 1.79 -9.94
N ALA A 486 1.88 2.02 -9.29
CA ALA A 486 2.57 3.30 -9.30
C ALA A 486 3.45 3.51 -10.54
N TRP A 487 3.85 2.42 -11.19
CA TRP A 487 4.77 2.43 -12.34
C TRP A 487 4.06 2.33 -13.68
N LEU A 488 3.04 1.45 -13.79
CA LEU A 488 2.35 1.17 -15.05
C LEU A 488 1.06 1.98 -15.21
N PRO A 489 0.74 2.43 -16.43
CA PRO A 489 -0.58 2.95 -16.73
C PRO A 489 -1.65 1.85 -16.64
N LYS A 490 -2.88 2.23 -16.36
CA LYS A 490 -4.01 1.34 -16.08
C LYS A 490 -4.24 0.29 -17.17
N ASP A 491 -4.16 0.69 -18.45
CA ASP A 491 -4.41 -0.15 -19.62
C ASP A 491 -3.37 -1.25 -19.84
N LYS A 492 -2.19 -1.14 -19.19
CA LYS A 492 -1.12 -2.14 -19.21
C LYS A 492 -1.19 -3.15 -18.08
N LYS A 493 -2.03 -2.92 -17.07
CA LYS A 493 -2.13 -3.81 -15.89
C LYS A 493 -2.91 -5.08 -16.23
N ASN A 494 -2.35 -6.23 -15.79
CA ASN A 494 -2.99 -7.54 -15.89
C ASN A 494 -2.67 -8.34 -14.62
N TYR A 495 -3.67 -8.61 -13.78
CA TYR A 495 -3.47 -9.29 -12.51
C TYR A 495 -2.98 -10.73 -12.66
N GLU A 496 -3.49 -11.47 -13.64
CA GLU A 496 -3.10 -12.87 -13.86
C GLU A 496 -1.62 -12.97 -14.25
N ASP A 497 -1.16 -12.11 -15.16
CA ASP A 497 0.25 -12.03 -15.53
C ASP A 497 1.11 -11.55 -14.34
N PHE A 498 0.66 -10.50 -13.63
CA PHE A 498 1.32 -10.04 -12.40
C PHE A 498 1.48 -11.16 -11.38
N ARG A 499 0.44 -11.98 -11.17
CA ARG A 499 0.45 -13.06 -10.20
C ARG A 499 1.50 -14.12 -10.52
N VAL A 500 1.67 -14.45 -11.80
CA VAL A 500 2.72 -15.37 -12.26
C VAL A 500 4.12 -14.78 -12.05
N ARG A 501 4.32 -13.49 -12.35
CA ARG A 501 5.60 -12.81 -12.11
C ARG A 501 5.92 -12.68 -10.62
N LEU A 502 4.90 -12.46 -9.80
CA LEU A 502 5.03 -12.37 -8.34
C LEU A 502 5.60 -13.64 -7.73
N ASP A 503 5.24 -14.83 -8.24
CA ASP A 503 5.83 -16.09 -7.77
C ASP A 503 7.36 -16.13 -7.96
N GLY A 504 7.84 -15.53 -9.05
CA GLY A 504 9.27 -15.34 -9.27
C GLY A 504 9.90 -14.35 -8.30
N VAL A 505 9.24 -13.21 -8.05
CA VAL A 505 9.72 -12.17 -7.11
C VAL A 505 9.71 -12.69 -5.66
N MET A 506 8.74 -13.49 -5.27
CA MET A 506 8.71 -14.10 -3.93
C MET A 506 9.94 -14.94 -3.63
N LYS A 507 10.58 -15.53 -4.63
CA LYS A 507 11.86 -16.26 -4.45
C LYS A 507 13.00 -15.33 -4.02
N PHE A 508 12.99 -14.07 -4.47
CA PHE A 508 13.94 -13.04 -3.97
C PHE A 508 13.68 -12.73 -2.51
N TYR A 509 12.41 -12.58 -2.11
CA TYR A 509 12.07 -12.36 -0.70
C TYR A 509 12.53 -13.53 0.18
N ASP A 510 12.29 -14.75 -0.26
CA ASP A 510 12.73 -15.97 0.46
C ASP A 510 14.26 -16.05 0.57
N ALA A 511 14.99 -15.75 -0.51
CA ALA A 511 16.46 -15.75 -0.53
C ALA A 511 17.06 -14.66 0.39
N LEU A 512 16.34 -13.56 0.59
CA LEU A 512 16.71 -12.47 1.51
C LEU A 512 16.23 -12.69 2.94
N GLY A 513 15.50 -13.77 3.21
CA GLY A 513 14.93 -14.07 4.54
C GLY A 513 13.82 -13.13 4.97
N ILE A 514 13.13 -12.47 4.02
CA ILE A 514 12.02 -11.56 4.32
C ILE A 514 10.81 -12.38 4.79
N ASN A 515 10.26 -11.99 5.93
CA ASN A 515 9.06 -12.60 6.50
C ASN A 515 7.81 -12.13 5.76
N ARG A 516 7.51 -12.75 4.63
CA ARG A 516 6.37 -12.36 3.78
C ARG A 516 5.11 -13.19 4.02
N ALA A 517 3.96 -12.60 3.76
CA ALA A 517 2.71 -13.36 3.68
C ALA A 517 2.63 -14.19 2.38
N VAL A 518 1.77 -15.21 2.41
CA VAL A 518 1.37 -15.92 1.19
C VAL A 518 0.16 -15.18 0.60
N PRO A 519 0.23 -14.72 -0.66
CA PRO A 519 -0.88 -13.98 -1.25
C PRO A 519 -2.14 -14.85 -1.35
N LEU A 520 -3.27 -14.23 -1.06
CA LEU A 520 -4.58 -14.84 -1.29
C LEU A 520 -5.00 -14.49 -2.71
N ASP A 521 -5.12 -15.50 -3.55
CA ASP A 521 -5.66 -15.31 -4.89
C ASP A 521 -7.18 -15.07 -4.81
N PRO A 522 -7.72 -14.14 -5.60
CA PRO A 522 -9.16 -13.95 -5.66
C PRO A 522 -9.84 -15.25 -6.10
N PRO A 523 -11.02 -15.55 -5.61
CA PRO A 523 -11.80 -16.67 -6.10
C PRO A 523 -11.98 -16.54 -7.61
N GLN A 524 -11.71 -17.61 -8.34
CA GLN A 524 -11.96 -17.60 -9.78
C GLN A 524 -13.47 -17.56 -10.03
N LYS A 525 -13.92 -16.62 -10.87
CA LYS A 525 -15.32 -16.50 -11.30
C LYS A 525 -15.65 -17.62 -12.29
N LYS A 526 -15.67 -18.84 -11.78
CA LYS A 526 -16.04 -20.05 -12.55
C LYS A 526 -16.71 -21.07 -11.66
N THR A 527 -17.60 -21.86 -12.24
CA THR A 527 -18.20 -23.03 -11.60
C THR A 527 -17.17 -24.17 -11.43
N LYS A 528 -17.39 -25.04 -10.43
CA LYS A 528 -16.44 -26.12 -10.06
C LYS A 528 -16.18 -27.15 -11.15
N ASP A 529 -17.11 -27.34 -12.08
CA ASP A 529 -17.05 -28.40 -13.12
C ASP A 529 -17.24 -27.89 -14.55
N GLY A 530 -17.37 -26.56 -14.72
CA GLY A 530 -17.64 -25.94 -16.02
C GLY A 530 -19.13 -25.94 -16.42
N SER A 531 -20.05 -26.21 -15.49
CA SER A 531 -21.49 -25.94 -15.64
C SER A 531 -21.72 -24.43 -15.81
N VAL A 532 -22.82 -24.04 -16.47
CA VAL A 532 -23.19 -22.64 -16.66
C VAL A 532 -24.19 -22.22 -15.61
N ILE A 533 -23.90 -21.12 -14.93
CA ILE A 533 -24.83 -20.52 -13.96
C ILE A 533 -25.21 -19.11 -14.39
N GLU A 534 -26.51 -18.79 -14.33
CA GLU A 534 -27.07 -17.51 -14.76
C GLU A 534 -28.12 -17.03 -13.74
N THR A 535 -28.35 -15.72 -13.70
CA THR A 535 -29.33 -15.13 -12.78
C THR A 535 -30.00 -13.91 -13.38
N SER A 536 -31.25 -13.64 -12.97
CA SER A 536 -31.96 -12.39 -13.21
C SER A 536 -31.59 -11.28 -12.24
N LEU A 537 -30.78 -11.58 -11.22
CA LEU A 537 -30.42 -10.66 -10.15
C LEU A 537 -29.14 -9.88 -10.50
N ASN A 538 -29.05 -8.65 -10.02
CA ASN A 538 -27.79 -7.89 -10.09
C ASN A 538 -26.78 -8.49 -9.10
N VAL A 539 -25.52 -8.46 -9.47
CA VAL A 539 -24.41 -8.88 -8.58
C VAL A 539 -24.01 -7.71 -7.68
N HIS A 540 -23.88 -7.95 -6.39
CA HIS A 540 -23.33 -6.96 -5.45
C HIS A 540 -21.81 -7.10 -5.36
N ALA A 541 -21.10 -6.02 -5.64
CA ALA A 541 -19.63 -5.96 -5.58
C ALA A 541 -18.97 -7.12 -6.35
N ASP A 542 -18.00 -7.82 -5.73
CA ASP A 542 -17.26 -8.92 -6.34
C ASP A 542 -17.86 -10.32 -6.07
N HIS A 543 -19.11 -10.40 -5.54
CA HIS A 543 -19.79 -11.66 -5.20
C HIS A 543 -20.47 -12.28 -6.42
N ALA A 544 -19.67 -12.71 -7.39
CA ALA A 544 -20.12 -13.24 -8.67
C ALA A 544 -21.07 -14.43 -8.54
N ILE A 545 -21.94 -14.62 -9.56
CA ILE A 545 -22.93 -15.70 -9.54
C ILE A 545 -22.31 -17.09 -9.52
N GLU A 546 -21.13 -17.25 -10.12
CA GLU A 546 -20.37 -18.50 -10.14
C GLU A 546 -20.00 -19.01 -8.72
N PHE A 547 -19.92 -18.10 -7.75
CA PHE A 547 -19.64 -18.44 -6.34
C PHE A 547 -20.77 -19.22 -5.66
N ALA A 548 -21.94 -19.27 -6.26
CA ALA A 548 -23.00 -20.17 -5.81
C ALA A 548 -22.78 -21.63 -6.21
N TYR A 549 -21.77 -21.93 -7.06
CA TYR A 549 -21.44 -23.29 -7.51
C TYR A 549 -19.94 -23.42 -7.89
N ASP A 550 -19.04 -22.91 -7.06
CA ASP A 550 -17.59 -22.97 -7.32
C ASP A 550 -16.86 -24.04 -6.48
N GLY A 551 -17.57 -24.72 -5.58
CA GLY A 551 -17.03 -25.76 -4.71
C GLY A 551 -16.24 -25.24 -3.51
N ARG A 552 -16.40 -23.98 -3.14
CA ARG A 552 -15.65 -23.34 -2.05
C ARG A 552 -16.57 -22.88 -0.93
N ALA A 553 -16.32 -23.30 0.29
CA ALA A 553 -17.15 -22.97 1.45
C ALA A 553 -17.03 -21.49 1.93
N ASN A 554 -16.03 -20.76 1.45
CA ASN A 554 -15.75 -19.38 1.85
C ASN A 554 -16.13 -18.34 0.80
N THR A 555 -16.76 -18.76 -0.29
CA THR A 555 -17.33 -17.90 -1.34
C THR A 555 -18.85 -17.93 -1.28
N PHE A 556 -19.49 -16.90 -1.83
CA PHE A 556 -20.96 -16.84 -1.96
C PHE A 556 -21.35 -15.81 -3.02
N PHE A 557 -22.46 -16.07 -3.68
CA PHE A 557 -23.16 -15.08 -4.49
C PHE A 557 -23.91 -14.10 -3.59
N TRP A 558 -23.91 -12.81 -3.93
CA TRP A 558 -24.72 -11.80 -3.25
C TRP A 558 -25.46 -10.92 -4.26
N ALA A 559 -26.80 -10.90 -4.15
CA ALA A 559 -27.63 -10.04 -4.98
C ALA A 559 -27.46 -8.57 -4.61
N GLY A 560 -27.49 -7.69 -5.61
CA GLY A 560 -27.33 -6.24 -5.45
C GLY A 560 -28.65 -5.46 -5.35
N ARG A 561 -29.78 -6.12 -5.06
CA ARG A 561 -31.11 -5.50 -4.91
C ARG A 561 -32.09 -6.42 -4.17
N GLU A 562 -33.20 -5.82 -3.76
CA GLU A 562 -34.37 -6.58 -3.22
C GLU A 562 -34.93 -7.57 -4.25
N LEU A 563 -35.48 -8.67 -3.76
CA LEU A 563 -36.01 -9.76 -4.58
C LEU A 563 -37.42 -9.44 -5.08
N LYS A 564 -37.69 -9.74 -6.34
CA LYS A 564 -39.00 -9.66 -6.97
C LYS A 564 -39.51 -11.07 -7.25
N LYS A 565 -40.82 -11.21 -7.41
CA LYS A 565 -41.41 -12.46 -7.91
C LYS A 565 -40.79 -12.79 -9.27
N ASP A 566 -40.54 -14.07 -9.52
CA ASP A 566 -39.91 -14.63 -10.72
C ASP A 566 -38.43 -14.36 -10.89
N ASP A 567 -37.76 -13.69 -9.93
CA ASP A 567 -36.32 -13.69 -9.87
C ASP A 567 -35.79 -15.11 -9.68
N HIS A 568 -34.67 -15.41 -10.34
CA HIS A 568 -34.15 -16.76 -10.35
C HIS A 568 -32.62 -16.82 -10.47
N ILE A 569 -32.07 -17.96 -10.03
CA ILE A 569 -30.73 -18.44 -10.30
C ILE A 569 -30.86 -19.80 -10.97
N THR A 570 -30.28 -19.99 -12.14
CA THR A 570 -30.35 -21.23 -12.92
C THR A 570 -28.93 -21.78 -13.13
N LEU A 571 -28.72 -23.01 -12.63
CA LEU A 571 -27.52 -23.80 -12.88
C LEU A 571 -27.81 -24.82 -13.98
N ARG A 572 -27.14 -24.71 -15.13
CA ARG A 572 -27.17 -25.68 -16.22
C ARG A 572 -25.96 -26.58 -16.11
N LEU A 573 -26.18 -27.84 -15.85
CA LEU A 573 -25.13 -28.84 -15.66
C LEU A 573 -24.39 -29.07 -16.98
N LYS A 574 -23.06 -29.18 -16.91
CA LYS A 574 -22.19 -29.51 -18.06
C LYS A 574 -22.61 -30.82 -18.74
N SER A 575 -23.07 -31.78 -17.96
CA SER A 575 -23.58 -33.05 -18.41
C SER A 575 -24.78 -33.44 -17.57
N PRO A 576 -25.82 -34.16 -18.13
CA PRO A 576 -26.93 -34.68 -17.35
C PRO A 576 -26.43 -35.59 -16.24
N LEU A 577 -27.14 -35.63 -15.11
CA LEU A 577 -26.82 -36.55 -14.01
C LEU A 577 -26.95 -38.00 -14.45
N THR A 578 -26.01 -38.83 -14.05
CA THR A 578 -26.01 -40.26 -14.35
C THR A 578 -26.78 -41.11 -13.36
N ALA A 579 -27.07 -40.56 -12.17
CA ALA A 579 -27.82 -41.22 -11.10
C ALA A 579 -28.76 -40.22 -10.39
N VAL A 580 -29.64 -40.72 -9.53
CA VAL A 580 -30.39 -39.90 -8.58
C VAL A 580 -29.41 -39.19 -7.65
N ALA A 581 -29.58 -37.90 -7.47
CA ALA A 581 -28.72 -37.07 -6.63
C ALA A 581 -29.55 -36.29 -5.59
N ARG A 582 -28.94 -36.01 -4.46
CA ARG A 582 -29.51 -35.10 -3.47
C ARG A 582 -28.97 -33.69 -3.76
N VAL A 583 -29.89 -32.74 -3.86
CA VAL A 583 -29.54 -31.32 -4.00
C VAL A 583 -29.78 -30.56 -2.72
N THR A 584 -28.88 -29.66 -2.35
CA THR A 584 -29.08 -28.73 -1.23
C THR A 584 -28.65 -27.36 -1.63
N VAL A 585 -29.46 -26.35 -1.31
CA VAL A 585 -29.12 -24.93 -1.47
C VAL A 585 -29.29 -24.23 -0.13
N GLN A 586 -28.21 -23.57 0.32
CA GLN A 586 -28.17 -22.76 1.53
C GLN A 586 -28.08 -21.29 1.16
N THR A 587 -28.99 -20.46 1.71
CA THR A 587 -29.04 -19.02 1.53
C THR A 587 -28.93 -18.28 2.87
N GLY A 588 -28.56 -16.98 2.82
CA GLY A 588 -28.43 -16.14 4.01
C GLY A 588 -27.06 -16.20 4.66
N GLY A 589 -26.66 -15.17 5.40
CA GLY A 589 -25.35 -15.03 6.03
C GLY A 589 -25.42 -14.73 7.52
N LYS A 590 -24.37 -15.13 8.27
CA LYS A 590 -24.20 -14.75 9.69
C LYS A 590 -23.91 -13.26 9.89
N ALA A 591 -23.55 -12.53 8.81
CA ALA A 591 -23.06 -11.16 8.88
C ALA A 591 -24.15 -10.09 8.67
N SER A 592 -25.34 -10.40 8.18
CA SER A 592 -26.43 -9.44 8.04
C SER A 592 -27.44 -9.57 9.17
N GLN A 593 -27.79 -8.44 9.80
CA GLN A 593 -28.83 -8.41 10.85
C GLN A 593 -30.21 -8.88 10.34
N ASN A 594 -30.40 -8.94 9.02
CA ASN A 594 -31.65 -9.36 8.36
C ASN A 594 -31.56 -10.69 7.61
N GLY A 595 -30.38 -11.36 7.66
CA GLY A 595 -30.20 -12.72 7.19
C GLY A 595 -30.01 -12.89 5.69
N ASP A 596 -30.35 -11.95 4.81
CA ASP A 596 -30.28 -12.03 3.32
C ASP A 596 -30.59 -13.44 2.79
N ARG A 597 -31.59 -14.11 3.40
CA ARG A 597 -32.01 -15.48 3.13
C ARG A 597 -33.27 -15.52 2.29
N LEU A 598 -33.39 -16.56 1.47
CA LEU A 598 -34.62 -16.80 0.72
C LEU A 598 -35.65 -17.45 1.62
N GLU A 599 -36.78 -16.77 1.86
CA GLU A 599 -37.93 -17.28 2.65
C GLU A 599 -39.09 -17.72 1.76
N LYS A 600 -39.32 -17.02 0.64
CA LYS A 600 -40.37 -17.27 -0.31
C LYS A 600 -39.81 -17.70 -1.64
N GLY A 601 -39.45 -18.93 -1.79
CA GLY A 601 -38.84 -19.48 -2.99
C GLY A 601 -38.97 -20.99 -3.09
N GLU A 602 -38.67 -21.47 -4.26
CA GLU A 602 -38.68 -22.90 -4.61
C GLU A 602 -37.31 -23.31 -5.20
N LEU A 603 -36.86 -24.50 -4.81
CA LEU A 603 -35.84 -25.25 -5.53
C LEU A 603 -36.53 -26.15 -6.57
N GLN A 604 -36.05 -26.06 -7.82
CA GLN A 604 -36.63 -26.79 -8.94
C GLN A 604 -35.54 -27.49 -9.75
N TYR A 605 -35.88 -28.55 -10.48
CA TYR A 605 -35.01 -29.21 -11.46
C TYR A 605 -35.66 -29.30 -12.85
N SER A 606 -34.85 -29.59 -13.85
CA SER A 606 -35.31 -29.83 -15.21
C SER A 606 -34.51 -30.95 -15.88
N VAL A 607 -35.22 -31.86 -16.58
CA VAL A 607 -34.62 -32.95 -17.38
C VAL A 607 -34.43 -32.55 -18.85
N ASP A 608 -35.24 -31.62 -19.35
CA ASP A 608 -35.20 -31.13 -20.74
C ASP A 608 -34.50 -29.76 -20.87
N GLY A 609 -34.26 -29.09 -19.75
CA GLY A 609 -33.64 -27.74 -19.67
C GLY A 609 -34.62 -26.58 -19.75
N SER A 610 -35.95 -26.87 -19.90
CA SER A 610 -37.02 -25.89 -20.10
C SER A 610 -38.20 -26.07 -19.18
N THR A 611 -38.62 -27.30 -18.92
CA THR A 611 -39.73 -27.65 -18.03
C THR A 611 -39.25 -27.81 -16.60
N TRP A 612 -39.82 -27.06 -15.68
CA TRP A 612 -39.36 -27.00 -14.29
C TRP A 612 -40.29 -27.78 -13.34
N ILE A 613 -39.70 -28.65 -12.54
CA ILE A 613 -40.38 -29.47 -11.56
C ILE A 613 -39.87 -29.10 -10.17
N LYS A 614 -40.80 -28.84 -9.24
CA LYS A 614 -40.45 -28.45 -7.88
C LYS A 614 -39.82 -29.61 -7.11
N VAL A 615 -38.74 -29.32 -6.40
CA VAL A 615 -38.04 -30.21 -5.46
C VAL A 615 -38.52 -29.94 -4.03
N ALA A 616 -38.43 -28.67 -3.60
CA ALA A 616 -38.77 -28.25 -2.24
C ALA A 616 -39.05 -26.74 -2.18
N ASP A 617 -39.78 -26.30 -1.14
CA ASP A 617 -39.82 -24.88 -0.74
C ASP A 617 -38.62 -24.55 0.12
N PHE A 618 -38.21 -23.27 0.09
CA PHE A 618 -37.23 -22.76 1.04
C PHE A 618 -37.86 -22.56 2.41
N SER A 619 -37.20 -23.09 3.43
CA SER A 619 -37.55 -22.89 4.83
C SER A 619 -36.32 -22.49 5.60
N GLU A 620 -36.35 -21.37 6.33
CA GLU A 620 -35.19 -20.79 7.05
C GLU A 620 -33.95 -20.64 6.17
N GLY A 621 -34.14 -20.27 4.90
CA GLY A 621 -33.05 -20.06 3.93
C GLY A 621 -32.47 -21.34 3.34
N LYS A 622 -33.06 -22.51 3.59
CA LYS A 622 -32.54 -23.78 3.06
C LYS A 622 -33.60 -24.53 2.27
N ALA A 623 -33.23 -25.13 1.16
CA ALA A 623 -34.01 -26.11 0.43
C ALA A 623 -33.19 -27.35 0.10
N SER A 624 -33.77 -28.55 0.21
CA SER A 624 -33.08 -29.80 -0.13
C SER A 624 -34.08 -30.87 -0.58
N GLY A 625 -33.64 -31.71 -1.49
CA GLY A 625 -34.42 -32.86 -1.96
C GLY A 625 -33.68 -33.69 -3.00
N SER A 626 -34.28 -34.80 -3.40
CA SER A 626 -33.72 -35.71 -4.42
C SER A 626 -34.24 -35.32 -5.81
N ILE A 627 -33.33 -35.38 -6.80
CA ILE A 627 -33.65 -35.18 -8.22
C ILE A 627 -33.26 -36.41 -9.03
N PRO A 628 -34.00 -36.73 -10.09
CA PRO A 628 -33.74 -37.97 -10.86
C PRO A 628 -32.45 -37.88 -11.70
N ALA A 629 -31.98 -39.08 -12.10
CA ALA A 629 -31.05 -39.19 -13.20
C ALA A 629 -31.56 -38.43 -14.45
N GLN A 630 -30.66 -38.04 -15.34
CA GLN A 630 -30.94 -37.23 -16.54
C GLN A 630 -31.35 -35.78 -16.26
N SER A 631 -31.33 -35.31 -15.00
CA SER A 631 -31.50 -33.90 -14.72
C SER A 631 -30.39 -33.07 -15.37
N LYS A 632 -30.75 -32.00 -16.07
CA LYS A 632 -29.84 -31.10 -16.84
C LYS A 632 -29.69 -29.74 -16.19
N ALA A 633 -30.63 -29.34 -15.36
CA ALA A 633 -30.60 -28.03 -14.73
C ALA A 633 -31.27 -27.99 -13.37
N LEU A 634 -30.81 -27.04 -12.55
CA LEU A 634 -31.43 -26.66 -11.26
C LEU A 634 -31.81 -25.19 -11.31
N ARG A 635 -32.88 -24.82 -10.59
CA ARG A 635 -33.29 -23.42 -10.46
C ARG A 635 -33.73 -23.11 -9.04
N VAL A 636 -33.21 -22.00 -8.51
CA VAL A 636 -33.77 -21.31 -7.36
C VAL A 636 -34.73 -20.25 -7.91
N LEU A 637 -35.99 -20.33 -7.57
CA LEU A 637 -37.04 -19.41 -8.03
C LEU A 637 -37.61 -18.63 -6.84
N VAL A 638 -37.71 -17.31 -6.95
CA VAL A 638 -38.38 -16.44 -5.99
C VAL A 638 -39.87 -16.43 -6.30
N THR A 639 -40.72 -16.89 -5.35
CA THR A 639 -42.17 -17.04 -5.55
C THR A 639 -42.97 -15.81 -5.13
N ALA A 640 -42.39 -14.94 -4.29
CA ALA A 640 -42.98 -13.66 -3.90
C ALA A 640 -41.93 -12.64 -3.53
N PRO A 641 -42.19 -11.30 -3.66
CA PRO A 641 -41.26 -10.27 -3.31
C PRO A 641 -40.77 -10.33 -1.86
N GLN A 642 -39.51 -10.00 -1.62
CA GLN A 642 -38.89 -9.88 -0.31
C GLN A 642 -38.05 -8.58 -0.23
N LYS A 643 -38.09 -7.92 0.94
CA LYS A 643 -37.35 -6.68 1.18
C LYS A 643 -35.83 -6.88 1.44
N PHE A 644 -35.38 -8.14 1.50
CA PHE A 644 -33.98 -8.49 1.70
C PHE A 644 -33.32 -8.82 0.37
N TRP A 645 -32.01 -8.69 0.34
CA TRP A 645 -31.19 -9.19 -0.75
C TRP A 645 -31.12 -10.73 -0.67
N LEU A 646 -30.23 -11.33 -1.46
CA LEU A 646 -30.07 -12.80 -1.44
C LEU A 646 -28.60 -13.15 -1.41
N ILE A 647 -28.17 -13.91 -0.40
CA ILE A 647 -26.91 -14.61 -0.37
C ILE A 647 -27.15 -16.08 -0.67
N VAL A 648 -26.35 -16.63 -1.61
CA VAL A 648 -26.33 -18.10 -1.88
C VAL A 648 -24.90 -18.57 -1.67
N HIS A 649 -24.70 -19.47 -0.70
CA HIS A 649 -23.37 -19.99 -0.37
C HIS A 649 -22.88 -21.02 -1.37
N GLU A 650 -23.60 -22.12 -1.49
CA GLU A 650 -23.22 -23.18 -2.42
C GLU A 650 -24.48 -23.98 -2.79
N MET A 651 -24.58 -24.37 -4.04
CA MET A 651 -25.54 -25.35 -4.55
C MET A 651 -24.83 -26.71 -4.58
N THR A 652 -25.12 -27.59 -3.62
CA THR A 652 -24.51 -28.92 -3.56
C THR A 652 -25.33 -29.96 -4.30
N ILE A 653 -24.67 -30.85 -5.01
CA ILE A 653 -25.24 -32.02 -5.71
C ILE A 653 -24.40 -33.22 -5.28
N GLU A 654 -25.03 -34.15 -4.54
CA GLU A 654 -24.43 -35.35 -3.93
C GLU A 654 -25.09 -36.64 -4.42
#